data_83ad6adfd9e385644f7cf3608e72be3d
#
_entry.id   83ad6adfd9e385644f7cf3608e72be3d
#
_cell.length_a   1.000
_cell.length_b   1.000
_cell.length_c   1.000
_cell.angle_alpha   90.00
_cell.angle_beta   90.00
_cell.angle_gamma   90.00
#
_symmetry.space_group_name_H-M   'P 1'
#
loop_
_entity.id
_entity.type
_entity.pdbx_description
1 polymer ?
#
loop_
_entity_poly.entity_id
_entity_poly.type
_entity_poly.pdbx_seq_one_letter_code
_entity_poly.pdbx_strand_id
1 'polypeptide(L)'
;MTRRTGGHGTCVISAHSTSVNGHRTPASTYRLQLRPGFGLAEAAELLDHLHRLGVGAVYLSPILTATPGSDHGYDVADPTRVSESLGGERAHADLAARAHALGMGVVVDIVPNHMSVARPDANPWWWDVLEHGRDSVYARCFDVDFDSGPVLVPVLGDDGDDGRAALSELTLADGHLVYFDKRFPLATGTFTPGDSVTDVHERQHYRLVSWRRGDIELNYRRFFDVDHLAAVRVEDPGVFDAAHAEILRWADEGRADGLRVDHVDGLSDPGGYLRRLAERFPGWIVVEKILAPGETLPASWPVAGTTGYDALRTVCGVFVDPEAEPVLTALAREHGVPTDTADVDHQARSHAANELLRAEVRRIAALLPASEHTEEAVAELLASFDVYRSYLPEAEPAWTRAVRTAAERRPDLEAVLKTLDRAVREDPHGELARRVQQTSGMVVAMGTENTAFYRNTRYVALNEVGGDPAEFGVSVAAFHEANLHREAAEPHTMTALSTHDTKRSEDVRARLTVLSEIPGDFADAVRRWSARAPLPEPSLDLLGWQTLLGAWPISDERLVEYLLKAAREARLGTSWTAQDPDFEDRVRAWPGLLRADADLYAEVRAMAESLDRPGWSNSLGQKAVQLLGPGVPDVYQGTELWDLSLVDPDNRRPVDHRLRAELLSRLESGWRPPVDETGAAKLHLVRTCLRTRAELHPGGYLPLAAEGPAADHALAFARTVRGSHGPALAVVATRLPVTLADAGGWGETVLPLLPGEWTDRLTGRTLAPERMDGLVTAHLAELLDRYPVAVLVRS
;
A
#
# COMPACT_ATOMS: atom_id res chain seq x y z
N MET A 1 47.62 27.40 -28.65
CA MET A 1 48.50 26.62 -27.75
C MET A 1 48.17 27.02 -26.35
N THR A 2 47.43 26.22 -25.64
CA THR A 2 47.41 26.11 -24.18
C THR A 2 46.50 24.91 -23.81
N ARG A 3 47.14 23.87 -23.33
CA ARG A 3 46.52 22.63 -22.86
C ARG A 3 45.75 22.93 -21.56
N ARG A 4 44.49 22.54 -21.48
CA ARG A 4 43.76 22.39 -20.20
C ARG A 4 43.83 20.90 -19.78
N THR A 5 44.54 20.67 -18.71
CA THR A 5 44.57 19.42 -18.00
C THR A 5 43.26 19.27 -17.23
N GLY A 6 42.51 18.15 -17.49
CA GLY A 6 41.31 17.75 -16.74
C GLY A 6 41.74 17.20 -15.38
N GLY A 7 41.27 17.83 -14.34
CA GLY A 7 41.36 17.30 -13.00
C GLY A 7 40.19 16.32 -12.72
N HIS A 8 40.50 15.05 -12.49
CA HIS A 8 39.55 14.09 -11.92
C HIS A 8 39.36 14.45 -10.45
N GLY A 9 38.23 15.05 -10.14
CA GLY A 9 37.79 15.25 -8.77
C GLY A 9 37.33 13.90 -8.18
N THR A 10 38.14 13.30 -7.36
CA THR A 10 37.77 12.21 -6.47
C THR A 10 36.79 12.77 -5.43
N CYS A 11 35.51 12.40 -5.58
CA CYS A 11 34.50 12.68 -4.56
C CYS A 11 34.76 11.73 -3.38
N VAL A 12 35.37 12.24 -2.33
CA VAL A 12 35.51 11.53 -1.05
C VAL A 12 34.17 11.63 -0.34
N ILE A 13 33.34 10.59 -0.48
CA ILE A 13 32.10 10.44 0.31
C ILE A 13 32.50 10.00 1.72
N SER A 14 32.48 10.92 2.64
CA SER A 14 32.63 10.65 4.08
C SER A 14 31.40 9.88 4.56
N ALA A 15 31.61 8.62 4.92
CA ALA A 15 30.59 7.79 5.55
C ALA A 15 30.33 8.28 6.99
N HIS A 16 29.36 9.16 7.15
CA HIS A 16 28.78 9.44 8.47
C HIS A 16 27.53 8.59 8.61
N SER A 17 27.59 7.56 9.42
CA SER A 17 26.39 6.90 9.95
C SER A 17 25.76 7.87 10.93
N THR A 18 24.84 8.69 10.48
CA THR A 18 24.01 9.51 11.35
C THR A 18 22.94 8.62 11.96
N SER A 19 23.08 8.31 13.25
CA SER A 19 21.95 7.88 14.05
C SER A 19 20.95 9.06 14.07
N VAL A 20 19.82 8.91 13.42
CA VAL A 20 18.69 9.79 13.67
C VAL A 20 18.29 9.52 15.13
N ASN A 21 18.50 10.52 16.00
CA ASN A 21 18.16 10.51 17.43
C ASN A 21 18.68 9.36 18.31
N GLY A 22 19.79 8.70 17.98
CA GLY A 22 20.42 7.69 18.88
C GLY A 22 19.71 6.33 18.95
N HIS A 23 18.60 6.14 18.25
CA HIS A 23 17.85 4.88 18.18
C HIS A 23 18.25 4.05 16.96
N ARG A 24 18.16 2.73 17.09
CA ARG A 24 18.56 1.79 16.03
C ARG A 24 17.47 1.71 14.96
N THR A 25 17.76 2.20 13.75
CA THR A 25 17.01 1.79 12.56
C THR A 25 17.05 0.28 12.43
N PRO A 26 15.94 -0.43 12.28
CA PRO A 26 15.94 -1.88 12.10
C PRO A 26 16.65 -2.28 10.78
N ALA A 27 17.34 -3.41 10.77
CA ALA A 27 17.95 -3.92 9.55
C ALA A 27 16.90 -4.38 8.53
N SER A 28 15.77 -4.84 8.99
CA SER A 28 14.59 -5.28 8.24
C SER A 28 13.38 -5.36 9.16
N THR A 29 12.18 -5.42 8.58
CA THR A 29 10.94 -5.68 9.30
C THR A 29 10.25 -6.94 8.78
N TYR A 30 9.38 -7.52 9.59
CA TYR A 30 8.44 -8.57 9.19
C TYR A 30 7.05 -8.21 9.69
N ARG A 31 6.14 -7.92 8.76
CA ARG A 31 4.77 -7.50 9.07
C ARG A 31 3.92 -8.68 9.49
N LEU A 32 3.27 -8.56 10.67
CA LEU A 32 2.24 -9.47 11.17
C LEU A 32 0.88 -8.76 11.21
N GLN A 33 -0.14 -9.40 10.65
CA GLN A 33 -1.53 -8.97 10.72
C GLN A 33 -2.20 -9.65 11.91
N LEU A 34 -2.34 -8.89 13.00
CA LEU A 34 -2.97 -9.35 14.22
C LEU A 34 -4.49 -9.31 14.10
N ARG A 35 -5.14 -10.30 14.72
CA ARG A 35 -6.59 -10.45 14.74
C ARG A 35 -7.01 -11.33 15.89
N PRO A 36 -8.30 -11.40 16.24
CA PRO A 36 -8.79 -12.42 17.15
C PRO A 36 -8.38 -13.82 16.69
N GLY A 37 -7.73 -14.60 17.58
CA GLY A 37 -7.18 -15.92 17.25
C GLY A 37 -5.75 -15.96 16.69
N PHE A 38 -5.16 -14.81 16.40
CA PHE A 38 -3.74 -14.61 16.15
C PHE A 38 -3.34 -13.26 16.73
N GLY A 39 -3.23 -13.18 18.03
CA GLY A 39 -2.92 -11.96 18.77
C GLY A 39 -1.45 -11.83 19.13
N LEU A 40 -1.19 -11.01 20.14
CA LEU A 40 0.16 -10.70 20.60
C LEU A 40 0.90 -11.89 21.21
N ALA A 41 0.17 -12.81 21.84
CA ALA A 41 0.76 -14.02 22.41
C ALA A 41 1.24 -14.98 21.33
N GLU A 42 0.42 -15.24 20.32
CA GLU A 42 0.78 -16.06 19.15
C GLU A 42 1.92 -15.42 18.34
N ALA A 43 1.90 -14.10 18.19
CA ALA A 43 3.00 -13.36 17.58
C ALA A 43 4.30 -13.50 18.36
N ALA A 44 4.24 -13.48 19.71
CA ALA A 44 5.41 -13.70 20.56
C ALA A 44 6.00 -15.11 20.40
N GLU A 45 5.18 -16.13 20.14
CA GLU A 45 5.66 -17.49 19.87
C GLU A 45 6.43 -17.60 18.56
N LEU A 46 6.17 -16.72 17.58
CA LEU A 46 6.87 -16.70 16.30
C LEU A 46 8.24 -16.02 16.35
N LEU A 47 8.56 -15.25 17.38
CA LEU A 47 9.78 -14.43 17.41
C LEU A 47 11.06 -15.26 17.23
N ASP A 48 11.15 -16.48 17.78
CA ASP A 48 12.30 -17.36 17.58
C ASP A 48 12.46 -17.78 16.10
N HIS A 49 11.34 -18.03 15.40
CA HIS A 49 11.34 -18.34 13.98
C HIS A 49 11.83 -17.11 13.17
N LEU A 50 11.30 -15.93 13.45
CA LEU A 50 11.67 -14.69 12.78
C LEU A 50 13.14 -14.32 13.03
N HIS A 51 13.63 -14.49 14.25
CA HIS A 51 15.05 -14.31 14.57
C HIS A 51 15.95 -15.27 13.80
N ARG A 52 15.59 -16.56 13.71
CA ARG A 52 16.32 -17.55 12.90
C ARG A 52 16.30 -17.24 11.41
N LEU A 53 15.20 -16.65 10.92
CA LEU A 53 15.09 -16.13 9.55
C LEU A 53 16.05 -14.96 9.29
N GLY A 54 16.36 -14.17 10.32
CA GLY A 54 17.25 -13.00 10.26
C GLY A 54 16.51 -11.66 10.27
N VAL A 55 15.27 -11.65 10.73
CA VAL A 55 14.43 -10.43 10.84
C VAL A 55 15.00 -9.50 11.92
N GLY A 56 15.08 -8.21 11.61
CA GLY A 56 15.59 -7.17 12.52
C GLY A 56 14.55 -6.62 13.48
N ALA A 57 13.29 -6.53 13.07
CA ALA A 57 12.17 -6.09 13.90
C ALA A 57 10.86 -6.76 13.50
N VAL A 58 10.01 -7.08 14.47
CA VAL A 58 8.62 -7.44 14.21
C VAL A 58 7.81 -6.16 13.98
N TYR A 59 6.97 -6.15 12.96
CA TYR A 59 6.12 -5.03 12.60
C TYR A 59 4.65 -5.44 12.74
N LEU A 60 3.96 -4.85 13.71
CA LEU A 60 2.61 -5.21 14.11
C LEU A 60 1.58 -4.32 13.40
N SER A 61 0.47 -4.90 12.94
CA SER A 61 -0.74 -4.16 12.60
C SER A 61 -1.26 -3.41 13.83
N PRO A 62 -2.23 -2.47 13.70
CA PRO A 62 -2.69 -1.67 14.83
C PRO A 62 -3.13 -2.53 16.02
N ILE A 63 -2.67 -2.18 17.24
CA ILE A 63 -2.90 -2.95 18.47
C ILE A 63 -3.79 -2.22 19.48
N LEU A 64 -4.18 -0.97 19.22
CA LEU A 64 -5.15 -0.26 20.06
C LEU A 64 -6.53 -0.91 19.98
N THR A 65 -7.38 -0.61 20.94
CA THR A 65 -8.73 -1.20 20.98
C THR A 65 -9.54 -0.78 19.77
N ALA A 66 -9.84 -1.72 18.91
CA ALA A 66 -10.65 -1.57 17.71
C ALA A 66 -12.13 -1.86 17.96
N THR A 67 -12.97 -1.63 16.96
CA THR A 67 -14.39 -2.02 16.98
C THR A 67 -14.54 -3.52 17.32
N PRO A 68 -15.49 -3.90 18.16
CA PRO A 68 -15.74 -5.31 18.48
C PRO A 68 -15.95 -6.14 17.21
N GLY A 69 -15.13 -7.18 17.03
CA GLY A 69 -15.16 -8.05 15.85
C GLY A 69 -14.23 -7.64 14.72
N SER A 70 -13.49 -6.54 14.86
CA SER A 70 -12.46 -6.14 13.88
C SER A 70 -11.39 -7.22 13.70
N ASP A 71 -11.01 -7.50 12.47
CA ASP A 71 -9.97 -8.45 12.08
C ASP A 71 -8.71 -7.76 11.50
N HIS A 72 -8.67 -6.42 11.53
CA HIS A 72 -7.58 -5.61 10.96
C HIS A 72 -7.02 -4.53 11.90
N GLY A 73 -7.82 -3.98 12.84
CA GLY A 73 -7.40 -3.00 13.86
C GLY A 73 -7.34 -1.53 13.40
N TYR A 74 -7.59 -1.21 12.12
CA TYR A 74 -7.59 0.18 11.63
C TYR A 74 -8.82 1.00 12.05
N ASP A 75 -9.84 0.36 12.56
CA ASP A 75 -11.08 0.94 13.08
C ASP A 75 -11.00 1.14 14.60
N VAL A 76 -9.98 1.86 15.05
CA VAL A 76 -9.74 2.16 16.48
C VAL A 76 -10.97 2.81 17.11
N ALA A 77 -11.49 2.21 18.18
CA ALA A 77 -12.62 2.71 18.95
C ALA A 77 -12.19 3.34 20.29
N ASP A 78 -11.09 2.89 20.88
CA ASP A 78 -10.52 3.44 22.12
C ASP A 78 -8.99 3.51 22.01
N PRO A 79 -8.42 4.74 21.87
CA PRO A 79 -6.98 4.91 21.70
C PRO A 79 -6.19 4.85 23.01
N THR A 80 -6.86 4.65 24.16
CA THR A 80 -6.23 4.74 25.48
C THR A 80 -5.69 3.42 26.00
N ARG A 81 -5.86 2.31 25.27
CA ARG A 81 -5.44 0.98 25.71
C ARG A 81 -5.22 0.00 24.56
N VAL A 82 -4.35 -0.97 24.80
CA VAL A 82 -4.14 -2.11 23.92
C VAL A 82 -5.39 -2.99 23.91
N SER A 83 -5.73 -3.53 22.73
CA SER A 83 -6.92 -4.37 22.55
C SER A 83 -6.86 -5.66 23.35
N GLU A 84 -7.86 -5.88 24.21
CA GLU A 84 -8.01 -7.13 24.97
C GLU A 84 -8.25 -8.34 24.03
N SER A 85 -8.89 -8.14 22.88
CA SER A 85 -9.08 -9.19 21.88
C SER A 85 -7.78 -9.70 21.26
N LEU A 86 -6.70 -8.89 21.33
CA LEU A 86 -5.35 -9.22 20.91
C LEU A 86 -4.44 -9.68 22.07
N GLY A 87 -4.97 -9.77 23.30
CA GLY A 87 -4.23 -10.17 24.49
C GLY A 87 -3.86 -9.04 25.46
N GLY A 88 -4.23 -7.82 25.14
CA GLY A 88 -4.12 -6.65 26.00
C GLY A 88 -2.67 -6.21 26.33
N GLU A 89 -2.58 -5.33 27.28
CA GLU A 89 -1.36 -4.70 27.79
C GLU A 89 -0.25 -5.69 28.15
N ARG A 90 -0.62 -6.76 28.84
CA ARG A 90 0.35 -7.76 29.30
C ARG A 90 0.99 -8.52 28.14
N ALA A 91 0.19 -8.95 27.17
CA ALA A 91 0.70 -9.69 26.02
C ALA A 91 1.63 -8.79 25.17
N HIS A 92 1.34 -7.48 25.06
CA HIS A 92 2.22 -6.52 24.38
C HIS A 92 3.57 -6.38 25.11
N ALA A 93 3.55 -6.25 26.45
CA ALA A 93 4.77 -6.17 27.25
C ALA A 93 5.63 -7.43 27.13
N ASP A 94 5.00 -8.62 27.19
CA ASP A 94 5.67 -9.92 27.07
C ASP A 94 6.29 -10.09 25.67
N LEU A 95 5.56 -9.70 24.59
CA LEU A 95 6.07 -9.73 23.22
C LEU A 95 7.30 -8.82 23.08
N ALA A 96 7.21 -7.56 23.52
CA ALA A 96 8.30 -6.61 23.43
C ALA A 96 9.56 -7.08 24.20
N ALA A 97 9.38 -7.57 25.43
CA ALA A 97 10.48 -8.11 26.22
C ALA A 97 11.16 -9.30 25.53
N ARG A 98 10.38 -10.21 24.92
CA ARG A 98 10.93 -11.35 24.18
C ARG A 98 11.64 -10.93 22.90
N ALA A 99 11.07 -9.99 22.13
CA ALA A 99 11.72 -9.44 20.94
C ALA A 99 13.08 -8.84 21.27
N HIS A 100 13.15 -8.01 22.30
CA HIS A 100 14.41 -7.38 22.76
C HIS A 100 15.42 -8.42 23.29
N ALA A 101 14.97 -9.47 23.99
CA ALA A 101 15.85 -10.56 24.41
C ALA A 101 16.50 -11.29 23.22
N LEU A 102 15.86 -11.29 22.05
CA LEU A 102 16.38 -11.84 20.80
C LEU A 102 17.16 -10.79 19.98
N GLY A 103 17.28 -9.54 20.46
CA GLY A 103 17.92 -8.44 19.73
C GLY A 103 17.08 -7.88 18.59
N MET A 104 15.79 -8.17 18.53
CA MET A 104 14.83 -7.67 17.56
C MET A 104 14.14 -6.42 18.11
N GLY A 105 13.80 -5.48 17.20
CA GLY A 105 12.94 -4.34 17.55
C GLY A 105 11.45 -4.66 17.41
N VAL A 106 10.61 -3.72 17.87
CA VAL A 106 9.15 -3.73 17.71
C VAL A 106 8.72 -2.46 17.00
N VAL A 107 8.05 -2.61 15.85
CA VAL A 107 7.43 -1.51 15.10
C VAL A 107 5.92 -1.67 15.19
N VAL A 108 5.19 -0.59 15.47
CA VAL A 108 3.74 -0.62 15.61
C VAL A 108 3.10 0.32 14.60
N ASP A 109 2.04 -0.17 13.98
CA ASP A 109 1.19 0.63 13.10
C ASP A 109 0.22 1.48 13.93
N ILE A 110 0.13 2.77 13.68
CA ILE A 110 -0.74 3.70 14.40
C ILE A 110 -1.66 4.45 13.44
N VAL A 111 -2.89 4.70 13.88
CA VAL A 111 -3.97 5.28 13.07
C VAL A 111 -4.39 6.63 13.66
N PRO A 112 -3.70 7.74 13.34
CA PRO A 112 -4.01 9.04 13.94
C PRO A 112 -5.18 9.78 13.29
N ASN A 113 -5.52 9.45 12.03
CA ASN A 113 -6.45 10.25 11.23
C ASN A 113 -7.90 10.11 11.65
N HIS A 114 -8.33 8.96 12.15
CA HIS A 114 -9.74 8.66 12.40
C HIS A 114 -9.93 7.67 13.55
N MET A 115 -11.16 7.61 14.06
CA MET A 115 -11.64 6.59 14.98
C MET A 115 -12.96 6.01 14.48
N SER A 116 -13.20 4.75 14.82
CA SER A 116 -14.45 4.10 14.50
C SER A 116 -15.61 4.59 15.37
N VAL A 117 -16.70 4.88 14.71
CA VAL A 117 -18.01 5.24 15.29
C VAL A 117 -19.10 4.24 14.88
N ALA A 118 -18.71 3.11 14.27
CA ALA A 118 -19.60 2.04 13.84
C ALA A 118 -20.47 1.48 14.99
N ARG A 119 -19.86 1.39 16.16
CA ARG A 119 -20.48 0.99 17.44
C ARG A 119 -20.26 2.13 18.42
N PRO A 120 -21.21 3.08 18.53
CA PRO A 120 -21.05 4.25 19.41
C PRO A 120 -20.78 3.86 20.88
N ASP A 121 -21.35 2.75 21.33
CA ASP A 121 -21.17 2.19 22.68
C ASP A 121 -19.76 1.61 22.92
N ALA A 122 -18.98 1.38 21.87
CA ALA A 122 -17.58 0.94 21.97
C ALA A 122 -16.57 2.11 21.92
N ASN A 123 -17.00 3.31 21.52
CA ASN A 123 -16.17 4.51 21.46
C ASN A 123 -16.59 5.52 22.54
N PRO A 124 -15.90 5.60 23.67
CA PRO A 124 -16.28 6.51 24.77
C PRO A 124 -16.29 7.98 24.39
N TRP A 125 -15.40 8.40 23.46
CA TRP A 125 -15.33 9.80 23.04
C TRP A 125 -16.52 10.17 22.16
N TRP A 126 -16.86 9.31 21.21
CA TRP A 126 -18.01 9.54 20.33
C TRP A 126 -19.34 9.42 21.07
N TRP A 127 -19.43 8.49 22.02
CA TRP A 127 -20.59 8.34 22.89
C TRP A 127 -20.90 9.64 23.63
N ASP A 128 -19.90 10.24 24.27
CA ASP A 128 -20.03 11.51 24.99
C ASP A 128 -20.42 12.66 24.04
N VAL A 129 -19.87 12.68 22.80
CA VAL A 129 -20.26 13.66 21.79
C VAL A 129 -21.73 13.52 21.41
N LEU A 130 -22.23 12.30 21.24
CA LEU A 130 -23.66 12.10 20.94
C LEU A 130 -24.56 12.46 22.11
N GLU A 131 -24.12 12.22 23.34
CA GLU A 131 -24.89 12.52 24.55
C GLU A 131 -24.97 14.03 24.87
N HIS A 132 -23.84 14.76 24.68
CA HIS A 132 -23.72 16.14 25.12
C HIS A 132 -23.59 17.15 23.96
N GLY A 133 -23.43 16.66 22.72
CA GLY A 133 -23.29 17.52 21.55
C GLY A 133 -22.05 18.41 21.63
N ARG A 134 -22.21 19.71 21.36
CA ARG A 134 -21.15 20.73 21.43
C ARG A 134 -20.55 20.88 22.84
N ASP A 135 -21.29 20.57 23.88
CA ASP A 135 -20.85 20.69 25.28
C ASP A 135 -20.04 19.49 25.77
N SER A 136 -19.88 18.47 24.94
CA SER A 136 -19.02 17.32 25.21
C SER A 136 -17.57 17.74 25.43
N VAL A 137 -16.90 17.13 26.40
CA VAL A 137 -15.46 17.33 26.62
C VAL A 137 -14.62 16.81 25.45
N TYR A 138 -15.19 15.92 24.62
CA TYR A 138 -14.59 15.36 23.42
C TYR A 138 -15.08 16.03 22.12
N ALA A 139 -15.94 17.05 22.18
CA ALA A 139 -16.45 17.74 20.98
C ALA A 139 -15.32 18.25 20.06
N ARG A 140 -14.20 18.71 20.65
CA ARG A 140 -13.02 19.16 19.90
C ARG A 140 -12.18 18.04 19.31
N CYS A 141 -12.39 16.78 19.73
CA CYS A 141 -11.59 15.64 19.26
C CYS A 141 -11.91 15.24 17.83
N PHE A 142 -13.16 15.46 17.41
CA PHE A 142 -13.64 15.12 16.07
C PHE A 142 -13.84 16.38 15.22
N ASP A 143 -13.65 16.24 13.92
CA ASP A 143 -13.87 17.30 12.93
C ASP A 143 -15.35 17.36 12.54
N VAL A 144 -16.20 17.79 13.49
CA VAL A 144 -17.66 17.95 13.35
C VAL A 144 -18.00 19.42 13.18
N ASP A 145 -18.85 19.74 12.20
CA ASP A 145 -19.48 21.05 12.03
C ASP A 145 -20.77 21.14 12.85
N PHE A 146 -20.63 21.53 14.11
CA PHE A 146 -21.77 21.74 15.01
C PHE A 146 -22.61 23.01 14.67
N ASP A 147 -22.14 23.89 13.79
CA ASP A 147 -22.89 25.06 13.37
C ASP A 147 -23.94 24.72 12.32
N SER A 148 -23.77 23.64 11.60
CA SER A 148 -24.76 23.13 10.64
C SER A 148 -25.93 22.39 11.29
N GLY A 149 -25.85 22.08 12.59
CA GLY A 149 -26.91 21.39 13.32
C GLY A 149 -26.43 20.19 14.15
N PRO A 150 -27.34 19.26 14.48
CA PRO A 150 -27.00 18.02 15.18
C PRO A 150 -26.10 17.15 14.33
N VAL A 151 -25.34 16.28 15.01
CA VAL A 151 -24.45 15.32 14.33
C VAL A 151 -25.28 14.38 13.46
N LEU A 152 -25.02 14.32 12.16
CA LEU A 152 -25.68 13.38 11.25
C LEU A 152 -25.05 12.00 11.35
N VAL A 153 -25.86 10.99 11.65
CA VAL A 153 -25.42 9.60 11.79
C VAL A 153 -26.11 8.75 10.72
N PRO A 154 -25.48 8.46 9.57
CA PRO A 154 -26.08 7.79 8.42
C PRO A 154 -26.11 6.28 8.61
N VAL A 155 -27.06 5.76 9.40
CA VAL A 155 -27.17 4.35 9.75
C VAL A 155 -28.52 3.73 9.39
N LEU A 156 -29.51 4.54 9.04
CA LEU A 156 -30.84 4.03 8.73
C LEU A 156 -30.88 3.38 7.35
N GLY A 157 -31.56 2.24 7.23
CA GLY A 157 -31.91 1.64 5.95
C GLY A 157 -32.71 2.60 5.09
N ASP A 158 -32.69 2.38 3.77
CA ASP A 158 -33.39 3.24 2.80
C ASP A 158 -33.93 2.43 1.62
N ASP A 159 -35.26 2.31 1.58
CA ASP A 159 -35.99 1.67 0.46
C ASP A 159 -36.53 2.71 -0.54
N GLY A 160 -35.90 3.87 -0.63
CA GLY A 160 -36.30 4.98 -1.50
C GLY A 160 -37.26 5.98 -0.82
N ASP A 161 -37.34 5.95 0.52
CA ASP A 161 -38.18 6.83 1.32
C ASP A 161 -37.40 7.78 2.25
N ASP A 162 -36.11 7.92 2.01
CA ASP A 162 -35.18 8.75 2.82
C ASP A 162 -35.08 8.28 4.28
N GLY A 163 -35.18 6.94 4.49
CA GLY A 163 -35.07 6.32 5.81
C GLY A 163 -36.29 6.50 6.73
N ARG A 164 -37.43 6.97 6.21
CA ARG A 164 -38.63 7.19 7.01
C ARG A 164 -39.22 5.92 7.58
N ALA A 165 -39.23 4.83 6.79
CA ALA A 165 -39.68 3.52 7.27
C ALA A 165 -38.74 3.00 8.37
N ALA A 166 -37.43 3.14 8.20
CA ALA A 166 -36.41 2.70 9.15
C ALA A 166 -36.50 3.45 10.49
N LEU A 167 -36.93 4.72 10.50
CA LEU A 167 -37.18 5.46 11.74
C LEU A 167 -38.24 4.79 12.62
N SER A 168 -39.21 4.08 12.02
CA SER A 168 -40.24 3.35 12.80
C SER A 168 -39.71 2.08 13.49
N GLU A 169 -38.51 1.61 13.12
CA GLU A 169 -37.83 0.47 13.73
C GLU A 169 -37.04 0.87 14.97
N LEU A 170 -36.88 2.17 15.25
CA LEU A 170 -36.23 2.65 16.46
C LEU A 170 -37.02 2.24 17.70
N THR A 171 -36.32 1.83 18.72
CA THR A 171 -36.87 1.51 20.02
C THR A 171 -36.15 2.22 21.15
N LEU A 172 -36.83 2.35 22.28
CA LEU A 172 -36.24 2.81 23.53
C LEU A 172 -36.06 1.62 24.47
N ALA A 173 -34.81 1.30 24.76
CA ALA A 173 -34.48 0.20 25.66
C ALA A 173 -33.32 0.59 26.58
N ASP A 174 -33.43 0.26 27.87
CA ASP A 174 -32.38 0.50 28.87
C ASP A 174 -31.83 1.94 28.91
N GLY A 175 -32.72 2.94 28.66
CA GLY A 175 -32.31 4.35 28.64
C GLY A 175 -31.54 4.78 27.40
N HIS A 176 -31.63 4.05 26.27
CA HIS A 176 -30.96 4.34 25.02
C HIS A 176 -31.95 4.28 23.84
N LEU A 177 -31.64 5.00 22.78
CA LEU A 177 -32.21 4.73 21.46
C LEU A 177 -31.47 3.51 20.88
N VAL A 178 -32.25 2.57 20.33
CA VAL A 178 -31.71 1.33 19.75
C VAL A 178 -32.22 1.17 18.33
N TYR A 179 -31.30 0.88 17.42
CA TYR A 179 -31.56 0.51 16.03
C TYR A 179 -30.79 -0.78 15.71
N PHE A 180 -31.51 -1.88 15.59
CA PHE A 180 -30.94 -3.24 15.50
C PHE A 180 -29.91 -3.54 16.62
N ASP A 181 -28.65 -3.71 16.26
CA ASP A 181 -27.53 -3.98 17.19
C ASP A 181 -26.82 -2.72 17.69
N LYS A 182 -27.23 -1.53 17.20
CA LYS A 182 -26.62 -0.24 17.56
C LYS A 182 -27.40 0.44 18.69
N ARG A 183 -26.64 0.97 19.65
CA ARG A 183 -27.16 1.77 20.77
C ARG A 183 -26.64 3.19 20.68
N PHE A 184 -27.50 4.15 21.03
CA PHE A 184 -27.20 5.56 21.03
C PHE A 184 -27.61 6.20 22.36
N PRO A 185 -26.81 7.10 22.96
CA PRO A 185 -27.13 7.72 24.24
C PRO A 185 -28.31 8.67 24.12
N LEU A 186 -28.98 8.89 25.23
CA LEU A 186 -30.00 9.96 25.35
C LEU A 186 -29.39 11.17 26.05
N ALA A 187 -29.54 12.33 25.44
CA ALA A 187 -29.16 13.59 26.09
C ALA A 187 -30.01 13.81 27.37
N THR A 188 -29.36 14.33 28.40
CA THR A 188 -29.98 14.50 29.72
C THR A 188 -31.25 15.32 29.63
N GLY A 189 -32.37 14.80 30.17
CA GLY A 189 -33.65 15.50 30.22
C GLY A 189 -34.47 15.49 28.92
N THR A 190 -34.05 14.74 27.91
CA THR A 190 -34.76 14.62 26.61
C THR A 190 -35.77 13.50 26.56
N PHE A 191 -35.85 12.66 27.57
CA PHE A 191 -36.77 11.52 27.67
C PHE A 191 -37.67 11.66 28.89
N THR A 192 -39.01 11.48 28.70
CA THR A 192 -39.99 11.33 29.74
C THR A 192 -40.80 10.05 29.45
N PRO A 193 -41.17 9.26 30.47
CA PRO A 193 -42.02 8.08 30.26
C PRO A 193 -43.32 8.41 29.55
N GLY A 194 -43.58 7.82 28.41
CA GLY A 194 -44.73 8.08 27.55
C GLY A 194 -44.42 8.88 26.29
N ASP A 195 -43.22 9.43 26.13
CA ASP A 195 -42.79 10.06 24.89
C ASP A 195 -42.75 9.08 23.74
N SER A 196 -43.08 9.52 22.54
CA SER A 196 -42.86 8.72 21.35
C SER A 196 -41.37 8.61 21.04
N VAL A 197 -40.92 7.49 20.44
CA VAL A 197 -39.50 7.28 20.05
C VAL A 197 -39.04 8.38 19.09
N THR A 198 -39.92 8.79 18.17
CA THR A 198 -39.63 9.84 17.21
C THR A 198 -39.40 11.20 17.91
N ASP A 199 -40.27 11.57 18.91
CA ASP A 199 -40.09 12.81 19.63
C ASP A 199 -38.81 12.82 20.47
N VAL A 200 -38.44 11.68 21.03
CA VAL A 200 -37.15 11.50 21.74
C VAL A 200 -35.98 11.67 20.78
N HIS A 201 -36.01 11.01 19.62
CA HIS A 201 -34.98 11.14 18.60
C HIS A 201 -34.80 12.60 18.13
N GLU A 202 -35.89 13.34 17.90
CA GLU A 202 -35.86 14.73 17.48
C GLU A 202 -35.23 15.70 18.51
N ARG A 203 -35.12 15.29 19.77
CA ARG A 203 -34.53 16.09 20.86
C ARG A 203 -33.05 15.79 21.12
N GLN A 204 -32.43 14.79 20.39
CA GLN A 204 -31.05 14.44 20.62
C GLN A 204 -30.09 15.44 19.96
N HIS A 205 -28.81 15.40 20.36
CA HIS A 205 -27.73 16.17 19.75
C HIS A 205 -27.24 15.55 18.41
N TYR A 206 -27.89 14.47 17.99
CA TYR A 206 -27.61 13.77 16.74
C TYR A 206 -28.92 13.49 15.98
N ARG A 207 -28.80 13.13 14.70
CA ARG A 207 -29.90 12.61 13.88
C ARG A 207 -29.47 11.34 13.19
N LEU A 208 -30.20 10.27 13.43
CA LEU A 208 -30.07 9.06 12.62
C LEU A 208 -30.78 9.34 11.28
N VAL A 209 -30.05 9.15 10.19
CA VAL A 209 -30.52 9.45 8.85
C VAL A 209 -30.28 8.28 7.91
N SER A 210 -30.93 8.26 6.73
CA SER A 210 -30.65 7.33 5.66
C SER A 210 -29.15 7.28 5.35
N TRP A 211 -28.61 6.08 5.16
CA TRP A 211 -27.19 5.90 4.81
C TRP A 211 -26.82 6.67 3.52
N ARG A 212 -27.78 6.85 2.57
CA ARG A 212 -27.56 7.59 1.32
C ARG A 212 -27.28 9.07 1.53
N ARG A 213 -27.68 9.63 2.66
CA ARG A 213 -27.41 11.04 3.00
C ARG A 213 -25.97 11.27 3.45
N GLY A 214 -25.24 10.20 3.82
CA GLY A 214 -23.84 10.30 4.20
C GLY A 214 -22.97 10.94 3.12
N ASP A 215 -23.12 10.50 1.88
CA ASP A 215 -22.32 11.01 0.76
C ASP A 215 -22.62 12.46 0.37
N ILE A 216 -23.76 13.02 0.82
CA ILE A 216 -24.26 14.34 0.38
C ILE A 216 -24.28 15.38 1.50
N GLU A 217 -24.59 14.97 2.75
CA GLU A 217 -24.96 15.89 3.82
C GLU A 217 -24.13 15.73 5.10
N LEU A 218 -23.20 14.76 5.14
CA LEU A 218 -22.43 14.47 6.34
C LEU A 218 -21.74 15.74 6.88
N ASN A 219 -21.90 16.00 8.17
CA ASN A 219 -21.39 17.20 8.81
C ASN A 219 -20.16 16.96 9.71
N TYR A 220 -19.48 15.83 9.51
CA TYR A 220 -18.14 15.58 10.05
C TYR A 220 -17.22 15.03 8.96
N ARG A 221 -15.91 15.19 9.13
CA ARG A 221 -14.92 14.58 8.23
C ARG A 221 -14.81 13.09 8.53
N ARG A 222 -14.73 12.26 7.48
CA ARG A 222 -14.59 10.81 7.54
C ARG A 222 -13.33 10.36 6.82
N PHE A 223 -12.96 9.10 6.99
CA PHE A 223 -11.92 8.44 6.21
C PHE A 223 -12.55 7.94 4.90
N PHE A 224 -12.09 8.47 3.76
CA PHE A 224 -12.68 8.21 2.44
C PHE A 224 -14.20 8.43 2.45
N ASP A 225 -14.95 7.47 1.91
CA ASP A 225 -16.42 7.44 1.93
C ASP A 225 -17.00 6.58 3.07
N VAL A 226 -16.17 6.23 4.06
CA VAL A 226 -16.56 5.35 5.16
C VAL A 226 -17.16 6.16 6.31
N ASP A 227 -18.48 6.32 6.35
CA ASP A 227 -19.20 7.17 7.32
C ASP A 227 -18.93 6.84 8.78
N HIS A 228 -18.60 5.59 9.07
CA HIS A 228 -18.37 5.14 10.44
C HIS A 228 -16.89 5.24 10.88
N LEU A 229 -16.05 5.94 10.11
CA LEU A 229 -14.68 6.29 10.49
C LEU A 229 -14.55 7.82 10.60
N ALA A 230 -14.91 8.35 11.76
CA ALA A 230 -14.91 9.80 12.01
C ALA A 230 -13.49 10.32 12.25
N ALA A 231 -13.15 11.41 11.58
CA ALA A 231 -11.82 11.98 11.63
C ALA A 231 -11.52 12.70 12.96
N VAL A 232 -10.28 12.50 13.43
CA VAL A 232 -9.76 13.06 14.67
C VAL A 232 -8.90 14.29 14.38
N ARG A 233 -9.01 15.31 15.23
CA ARG A 233 -8.30 16.59 15.09
C ARG A 233 -6.97 16.59 15.84
N VAL A 234 -6.06 15.72 15.41
CA VAL A 234 -4.73 15.60 16.06
C VAL A 234 -3.83 16.82 15.87
N GLU A 235 -4.24 17.81 15.08
CA GLU A 235 -3.62 19.14 15.03
C GLU A 235 -3.82 19.92 16.33
N ASP A 236 -4.90 19.68 17.09
CA ASP A 236 -5.08 20.21 18.45
C ASP A 236 -4.13 19.49 19.41
N PRO A 237 -3.25 20.23 20.14
CA PRO A 237 -2.27 19.62 21.05
C PRO A 237 -2.89 18.73 22.13
N GLY A 238 -4.04 19.14 22.67
CA GLY A 238 -4.72 18.36 23.72
C GLY A 238 -5.35 17.07 23.19
N VAL A 239 -5.82 17.09 21.92
CA VAL A 239 -6.33 15.89 21.25
C VAL A 239 -5.16 14.96 20.89
N PHE A 240 -4.06 15.52 20.38
CA PHE A 240 -2.84 14.75 20.15
C PHE A 240 -2.38 14.03 21.42
N ASP A 241 -2.24 14.75 22.53
CA ASP A 241 -1.79 14.18 23.80
C ASP A 241 -2.73 13.05 24.28
N ALA A 242 -4.05 13.24 24.16
CA ALA A 242 -5.01 12.23 24.55
C ALA A 242 -4.99 11.00 23.65
N ALA A 243 -4.95 11.19 22.32
CA ALA A 243 -4.96 10.10 21.35
C ALA A 243 -3.65 9.31 21.30
N HIS A 244 -2.53 9.93 21.71
CA HIS A 244 -1.21 9.31 21.67
C HIS A 244 -0.66 8.91 23.04
N ALA A 245 -1.40 9.13 24.13
CA ALA A 245 -0.92 8.83 25.48
C ALA A 245 -0.41 7.39 25.63
N GLU A 246 -1.15 6.43 25.09
CA GLU A 246 -0.76 5.02 25.13
C GLU A 246 0.45 4.71 24.25
N ILE A 247 0.50 5.28 23.04
CA ILE A 247 1.61 5.12 22.10
C ILE A 247 2.91 5.69 22.68
N LEU A 248 2.83 6.87 23.28
CA LEU A 248 3.99 7.52 23.91
C LEU A 248 4.44 6.74 25.16
N ARG A 249 3.51 6.15 25.90
CA ARG A 249 3.85 5.24 27.02
C ARG A 249 4.65 4.04 26.54
N TRP A 250 4.32 3.46 25.36
CA TRP A 250 5.13 2.36 24.82
C TRP A 250 6.57 2.78 24.53
N ALA A 251 6.79 4.01 24.07
CA ALA A 251 8.14 4.55 23.88
C ALA A 251 8.87 4.71 25.20
N ASP A 252 8.23 5.32 26.20
CA ASP A 252 8.82 5.57 27.53
C ASP A 252 9.17 4.25 28.26
N GLU A 253 8.38 3.21 28.07
CA GLU A 253 8.58 1.88 28.62
C GLU A 253 9.46 0.96 27.74
N GLY A 254 9.90 1.46 26.59
CA GLY A 254 10.72 0.70 25.63
C GLY A 254 9.99 -0.49 25.02
N ARG A 255 8.70 -0.35 24.71
CA ARG A 255 7.86 -1.41 24.10
C ARG A 255 7.63 -1.23 22.63
N ALA A 256 8.02 -0.08 22.06
CA ALA A 256 8.01 0.21 20.65
C ALA A 256 9.30 0.94 20.27
N ASP A 257 10.00 0.44 19.25
CA ASP A 257 11.23 0.99 18.70
C ASP A 257 10.99 1.81 17.44
N GLY A 258 9.83 1.60 16.80
CA GLY A 258 9.42 2.32 15.60
C GLY A 258 7.91 2.42 15.44
N LEU A 259 7.49 3.38 14.62
CA LEU A 259 6.09 3.59 14.26
C LEU A 259 5.92 3.67 12.75
N ARG A 260 4.84 3.10 12.26
CA ARG A 260 4.29 3.40 10.94
C ARG A 260 3.06 4.27 11.16
N VAL A 261 3.04 5.44 10.56
CA VAL A 261 1.92 6.38 10.65
C VAL A 261 0.99 6.17 9.46
N ASP A 262 -0.22 5.70 9.75
CA ASP A 262 -1.29 5.46 8.78
C ASP A 262 -1.85 6.78 8.23
N HIS A 263 -2.14 6.80 6.94
CA HIS A 263 -2.89 7.84 6.23
C HIS A 263 -2.52 9.29 6.62
N VAL A 264 -1.23 9.61 6.58
CA VAL A 264 -0.75 10.95 6.96
C VAL A 264 -1.35 12.07 6.09
N ASP A 265 -1.74 11.76 4.85
CA ASP A 265 -2.37 12.72 3.92
C ASP A 265 -3.75 13.21 4.37
N GLY A 266 -4.45 12.43 5.18
CA GLY A 266 -5.73 12.82 5.76
C GLY A 266 -5.65 13.85 6.90
N LEU A 267 -4.47 14.07 7.47
CA LEU A 267 -4.27 14.98 8.59
C LEU A 267 -4.41 16.44 8.15
N SER A 268 -4.86 17.30 9.05
CA SER A 268 -4.99 18.74 8.80
C SER A 268 -3.63 19.41 8.53
N ASP A 269 -2.63 19.13 9.39
CA ASP A 269 -1.24 19.58 9.28
C ASP A 269 -0.29 18.40 9.46
N PRO A 270 0.01 17.64 8.38
CA PRO A 270 0.90 16.50 8.45
C PRO A 270 2.29 16.83 9.00
N GLY A 271 2.90 17.93 8.51
CA GLY A 271 4.21 18.35 8.95
C GLY A 271 4.26 18.74 10.43
N GLY A 272 3.27 19.47 10.91
CA GLY A 272 3.13 19.82 12.33
C GLY A 272 2.90 18.61 13.22
N TYR A 273 2.07 17.67 12.77
CA TYR A 273 1.85 16.41 13.45
C TYR A 273 3.15 15.60 13.59
N LEU A 274 3.87 15.41 12.48
CA LEU A 274 5.10 14.61 12.47
C LEU A 274 6.22 15.24 13.31
N ARG A 275 6.34 16.57 13.30
CA ARG A 275 7.30 17.27 14.21
C ARG A 275 6.96 17.02 15.68
N ARG A 276 5.70 17.16 16.06
CA ARG A 276 5.24 16.88 17.43
C ARG A 276 5.45 15.42 17.83
N LEU A 277 5.18 14.49 16.92
CA LEU A 277 5.40 13.06 17.15
C LEU A 277 6.89 12.77 17.35
N ALA A 278 7.76 13.27 16.47
CA ALA A 278 9.21 13.05 16.55
C ALA A 278 9.88 13.68 17.79
N GLU A 279 9.32 14.78 18.32
CA GLU A 279 9.77 15.37 19.59
C GLU A 279 9.46 14.47 20.79
N ARG A 280 8.44 13.63 20.71
CA ARG A 280 7.94 12.82 21.82
C ARG A 280 8.29 11.32 21.66
N PHE A 281 8.42 10.86 20.44
CA PHE A 281 8.77 9.49 20.10
C PHE A 281 10.15 9.46 19.42
N PRO A 282 11.19 9.05 20.13
CA PRO A 282 12.57 9.12 19.62
C PRO A 282 12.94 7.97 18.68
N GLY A 283 12.03 7.04 18.37
CA GLY A 283 12.26 5.84 17.56
C GLY A 283 12.26 6.09 16.04
N TRP A 284 12.30 5.02 15.29
CA TRP A 284 12.20 5.02 13.82
C TRP A 284 10.74 5.29 13.39
N ILE A 285 10.52 6.31 12.56
CA ILE A 285 9.18 6.67 12.07
C ILE A 285 9.16 6.61 10.55
N VAL A 286 8.21 5.87 9.99
CA VAL A 286 7.86 5.88 8.58
C VAL A 286 6.39 6.28 8.41
N VAL A 287 6.09 6.89 7.28
CA VAL A 287 4.74 7.36 6.98
C VAL A 287 4.13 6.62 5.79
N GLU A 288 2.87 6.28 5.89
CA GLU A 288 2.12 5.90 4.72
C GLU A 288 1.82 7.14 3.89
N LYS A 289 2.63 7.32 2.89
CA LYS A 289 2.48 8.31 1.84
C LYS A 289 2.72 7.65 0.50
N ILE A 290 1.73 7.71 -0.35
CA ILE A 290 1.84 7.21 -1.70
C ILE A 290 2.45 8.32 -2.56
N LEU A 291 3.68 8.08 -3.03
CA LEU A 291 4.40 9.02 -3.89
C LEU A 291 4.10 8.73 -5.37
N ALA A 292 3.61 9.73 -6.07
CA ALA A 292 3.49 9.70 -7.52
C ALA A 292 4.89 9.66 -8.20
N PRO A 293 4.98 9.27 -9.48
CA PRO A 293 6.24 9.34 -10.21
C PRO A 293 6.90 10.73 -10.12
N GLY A 294 8.16 10.77 -9.66
CA GLY A 294 8.91 12.01 -9.48
C GLY A 294 8.53 12.87 -8.26
N GLU A 295 7.55 12.46 -7.47
CA GLU A 295 7.24 13.09 -6.18
C GLU A 295 8.23 12.66 -5.10
N THR A 296 8.56 13.55 -4.17
CA THR A 296 9.41 13.29 -3.00
C THR A 296 8.72 13.76 -1.73
N LEU A 297 9.10 13.17 -0.59
CA LEU A 297 8.62 13.67 0.70
C LEU A 297 9.11 15.12 0.94
N PRO A 298 8.31 15.95 1.64
CA PRO A 298 8.79 17.24 2.10
C PRO A 298 10.04 17.09 2.99
N ALA A 299 11.11 17.79 2.63
CA ALA A 299 12.39 17.69 3.35
C ALA A 299 12.30 18.16 4.82
N SER A 300 11.25 18.88 5.17
CA SER A 300 10.96 19.36 6.54
C SER A 300 10.39 18.29 7.46
N TRP A 301 9.98 17.11 6.92
CA TRP A 301 9.39 16.05 7.71
C TRP A 301 10.47 15.25 8.47
N PRO A 302 10.40 15.17 9.79
CA PRO A 302 11.40 14.46 10.61
C PRO A 302 11.09 12.95 10.67
N VAL A 303 11.03 12.29 9.50
CA VAL A 303 10.72 10.87 9.34
C VAL A 303 11.83 10.15 8.58
N ALA A 304 11.89 8.84 8.70
CA ALA A 304 12.87 8.03 8.00
C ALA A 304 12.55 7.85 6.50
N GLY A 305 11.30 8.04 6.12
CA GLY A 305 10.80 7.90 4.76
C GLY A 305 9.37 7.36 4.70
N THR A 306 9.00 6.77 3.56
CA THR A 306 7.68 6.17 3.30
C THR A 306 7.60 4.69 3.72
N THR A 307 6.44 4.06 3.48
CA THR A 307 6.21 2.61 3.61
C THR A 307 6.61 1.81 2.37
N GLY A 308 7.19 2.45 1.33
CA GLY A 308 7.93 1.79 0.26
C GLY A 308 7.14 1.42 -0.98
N TYR A 309 5.98 2.01 -1.25
CA TYR A 309 5.25 1.79 -2.50
C TYR A 309 6.00 2.36 -3.73
N ASP A 310 6.76 3.42 -3.56
CA ASP A 310 7.68 3.96 -4.56
C ASP A 310 8.78 2.95 -4.93
N ALA A 311 9.33 2.25 -3.93
CA ALA A 311 10.28 1.17 -4.14
C ALA A 311 9.64 -0.03 -4.85
N LEU A 312 8.42 -0.40 -4.45
CA LEU A 312 7.64 -1.47 -5.07
C LEU A 312 7.47 -1.22 -6.57
N ARG A 313 7.03 0.00 -6.96
CA ARG A 313 6.86 0.38 -8.36
C ARG A 313 8.17 0.20 -9.15
N THR A 314 9.28 0.71 -8.66
CA THR A 314 10.56 0.64 -9.37
C THR A 314 11.11 -0.78 -9.44
N VAL A 315 10.98 -1.57 -8.37
CA VAL A 315 11.45 -2.97 -8.32
C VAL A 315 10.60 -3.87 -9.20
N CYS A 316 9.28 -3.73 -9.22
CA CYS A 316 8.43 -4.53 -10.11
C CYS A 316 8.57 -4.07 -11.57
N GLY A 317 8.59 -2.77 -11.80
CA GLY A 317 8.61 -2.18 -13.14
C GLY A 317 9.86 -2.51 -13.95
N VAL A 318 11.03 -2.69 -13.31
CA VAL A 318 12.28 -3.02 -14.04
C VAL A 318 12.29 -4.43 -14.63
N PHE A 319 11.38 -5.31 -14.22
CA PHE A 319 11.19 -6.65 -14.78
C PHE A 319 10.15 -6.70 -15.90
N VAL A 320 9.47 -5.61 -16.21
CA VAL A 320 8.51 -5.50 -17.32
C VAL A 320 9.28 -5.27 -18.62
N ASP A 321 8.88 -5.97 -19.70
CA ASP A 321 9.38 -5.68 -21.05
C ASP A 321 8.52 -4.55 -21.67
N PRO A 322 9.10 -3.36 -21.90
CA PRO A 322 8.33 -2.24 -22.44
C PRO A 322 7.88 -2.45 -23.90
N GLU A 323 8.54 -3.34 -24.65
CA GLU A 323 8.16 -3.65 -26.03
C GLU A 323 6.76 -4.30 -26.14
N ALA A 324 6.21 -4.81 -25.04
CA ALA A 324 4.86 -5.38 -25.00
C ALA A 324 3.73 -4.33 -25.10
N GLU A 325 4.01 -3.07 -24.78
CA GLU A 325 2.97 -2.02 -24.67
C GLU A 325 2.07 -1.91 -25.91
N PRO A 326 2.59 -1.85 -27.14
CA PRO A 326 1.75 -1.73 -28.34
C PRO A 326 0.79 -2.91 -28.52
N VAL A 327 1.25 -4.13 -28.25
CA VAL A 327 0.45 -5.36 -28.43
C VAL A 327 -0.66 -5.44 -27.38
N LEU A 328 -0.32 -5.19 -26.10
CA LEU A 328 -1.30 -5.22 -25.01
C LEU A 328 -2.30 -4.04 -25.12
N THR A 329 -1.87 -2.90 -25.61
CA THR A 329 -2.76 -1.77 -25.90
C THR A 329 -3.72 -2.08 -27.06
N ALA A 330 -3.24 -2.76 -28.10
CA ALA A 330 -4.10 -3.21 -29.20
C ALA A 330 -5.15 -4.23 -28.72
N LEU A 331 -4.73 -5.22 -27.92
CA LEU A 331 -5.63 -6.19 -27.30
C LEU A 331 -6.72 -5.50 -26.46
N ALA A 332 -6.34 -4.56 -25.60
CA ALA A 332 -7.28 -3.81 -24.77
C ALA A 332 -8.32 -3.06 -25.61
N ARG A 333 -7.88 -2.38 -26.68
CA ARG A 333 -8.79 -1.69 -27.62
C ARG A 333 -9.74 -2.63 -28.34
N GLU A 334 -9.23 -3.76 -28.83
CA GLU A 334 -10.04 -4.80 -29.48
C GLU A 334 -11.09 -5.36 -28.53
N HIS A 335 -10.75 -5.46 -27.23
CA HIS A 335 -11.65 -5.91 -26.17
C HIS A 335 -12.65 -4.83 -25.74
N GLY A 336 -12.51 -3.58 -26.17
CA GLY A 336 -13.35 -2.47 -25.74
C GLY A 336 -12.94 -1.85 -24.41
N VAL A 337 -11.73 -2.18 -23.90
CA VAL A 337 -11.18 -1.59 -22.69
C VAL A 337 -10.62 -0.20 -23.00
N PRO A 338 -10.93 0.83 -22.19
CA PRO A 338 -10.35 2.16 -22.35
C PRO A 338 -8.83 2.13 -22.22
N THR A 339 -8.12 2.79 -23.13
CA THR A 339 -6.65 2.82 -23.16
C THR A 339 -6.03 4.20 -22.93
N ASP A 340 -6.83 5.25 -22.88
CA ASP A 340 -6.39 6.57 -22.40
C ASP A 340 -6.42 6.56 -20.86
N THR A 341 -5.26 6.25 -20.27
CA THR A 341 -5.12 6.10 -18.81
C THR A 341 -5.44 7.40 -18.08
N ALA A 342 -5.03 8.55 -18.63
CA ALA A 342 -5.26 9.85 -18.02
C ALA A 342 -6.75 10.23 -18.00
N ASP A 343 -7.48 9.87 -19.05
CA ASP A 343 -8.91 10.14 -19.13
C ASP A 343 -9.73 9.20 -18.23
N VAL A 344 -9.38 7.91 -18.18
CA VAL A 344 -9.99 6.94 -17.25
C VAL A 344 -9.80 7.37 -15.80
N ASP A 345 -8.60 7.79 -15.45
CA ASP A 345 -8.25 8.23 -14.10
C ASP A 345 -9.00 9.51 -13.72
N HIS A 346 -9.02 10.50 -14.61
CA HIS A 346 -9.78 11.73 -14.38
C HIS A 346 -11.29 11.49 -14.25
N GLN A 347 -11.89 10.64 -15.09
CA GLN A 347 -13.30 10.28 -14.97
C GLN A 347 -13.61 9.59 -13.65
N ALA A 348 -12.74 8.70 -13.19
CA ALA A 348 -12.90 8.00 -11.92
C ALA A 348 -12.77 8.96 -10.72
N ARG A 349 -11.79 9.88 -10.74
CA ARG A 349 -11.64 10.93 -9.74
C ARG A 349 -12.79 11.93 -9.74
N SER A 350 -13.28 12.32 -10.93
CA SER A 350 -14.47 13.18 -11.06
C SER A 350 -15.70 12.53 -10.46
N HIS A 351 -15.88 11.21 -10.68
CA HIS A 351 -16.96 10.46 -10.03
C HIS A 351 -16.78 10.44 -8.49
N ALA A 352 -15.57 10.17 -8.00
CA ALA A 352 -15.30 10.19 -6.56
C ALA A 352 -15.64 11.54 -5.92
N ALA A 353 -15.25 12.65 -6.56
CA ALA A 353 -15.52 14.00 -6.05
C ALA A 353 -17.01 14.36 -6.10
N ASN A 354 -17.73 14.02 -7.19
CA ASN A 354 -19.10 14.47 -7.40
C ASN A 354 -20.16 13.59 -6.72
N GLU A 355 -19.84 12.30 -6.48
CA GLU A 355 -20.80 11.33 -5.96
C GLU A 355 -20.43 10.86 -4.55
N LEU A 356 -19.21 10.29 -4.36
CA LEU A 356 -18.83 9.64 -3.11
C LEU A 356 -18.43 10.63 -2.02
N LEU A 357 -17.75 11.71 -2.40
CA LEU A 357 -17.21 12.74 -1.50
C LEU A 357 -17.92 14.10 -1.69
N ARG A 358 -19.16 14.06 -2.15
CA ARG A 358 -19.91 15.28 -2.40
C ARG A 358 -20.15 16.11 -1.13
N ALA A 359 -20.31 15.47 0.02
CA ALA A 359 -20.42 16.18 1.30
C ALA A 359 -19.15 17.01 1.58
N GLU A 360 -17.98 16.47 1.33
CA GLU A 360 -16.68 17.15 1.47
C GLU A 360 -16.56 18.31 0.47
N VAL A 361 -16.93 18.09 -0.80
CA VAL A 361 -16.96 19.13 -1.84
C VAL A 361 -17.87 20.29 -1.44
N ARG A 362 -19.05 20.01 -0.93
CA ARG A 362 -20.01 21.03 -0.45
C ARG A 362 -19.47 21.80 0.74
N ARG A 363 -18.83 21.15 1.69
CA ARG A 363 -18.19 21.82 2.84
C ARG A 363 -17.03 22.72 2.41
N ILE A 364 -16.27 22.35 1.38
CA ILE A 364 -15.24 23.22 0.77
C ILE A 364 -15.91 24.40 0.04
N ALA A 365 -16.91 24.13 -0.78
CA ALA A 365 -17.62 25.15 -1.54
C ALA A 365 -18.28 26.22 -0.65
N ALA A 366 -18.78 25.82 0.54
CA ALA A 366 -19.35 26.73 1.52
C ALA A 366 -18.36 27.78 2.08
N LEU A 367 -17.05 27.52 1.96
CA LEU A 367 -16.00 28.48 2.36
C LEU A 367 -15.67 29.52 1.27
N LEU A 368 -16.27 29.41 0.10
CA LEU A 368 -16.07 30.28 -1.04
C LEU A 368 -17.29 31.20 -1.26
N PRO A 369 -17.12 32.31 -2.00
CA PRO A 369 -18.26 33.09 -2.44
C PRO A 369 -19.24 32.24 -3.26
N ALA A 370 -20.53 32.31 -2.90
CA ALA A 370 -21.58 31.53 -3.55
C ALA A 370 -21.66 31.84 -5.06
N SER A 371 -21.61 30.81 -5.90
CA SER A 371 -21.78 30.84 -7.34
C SER A 371 -22.46 29.54 -7.77
N GLU A 372 -23.17 29.57 -8.87
CA GLU A 372 -23.83 28.38 -9.45
C GLU A 372 -22.84 27.25 -9.75
N HIS A 373 -21.55 27.57 -10.01
CA HIS A 373 -20.52 26.64 -10.42
C HIS A 373 -19.45 26.35 -9.34
N THR A 374 -19.68 26.75 -8.08
CA THR A 374 -18.66 26.61 -7.03
C THR A 374 -18.39 25.15 -6.70
N GLU A 375 -19.41 24.30 -6.51
CA GLU A 375 -19.24 22.86 -6.25
C GLU A 375 -18.53 22.17 -7.43
N GLU A 376 -18.93 22.47 -8.67
CA GLU A 376 -18.30 21.91 -9.88
C GLU A 376 -16.82 22.28 -9.99
N ALA A 377 -16.46 23.54 -9.69
CA ALA A 377 -15.07 23.99 -9.75
C ALA A 377 -14.21 23.34 -8.67
N VAL A 378 -14.74 23.12 -7.47
CA VAL A 378 -14.06 22.38 -6.40
C VAL A 378 -13.85 20.93 -6.81
N ALA A 379 -14.89 20.26 -7.30
CA ALA A 379 -14.81 18.86 -7.74
C ALA A 379 -13.81 18.68 -8.88
N GLU A 380 -13.82 19.59 -9.89
CA GLU A 380 -12.87 19.54 -11.01
C GLU A 380 -11.44 19.77 -10.56
N LEU A 381 -11.20 20.72 -9.63
CA LEU A 381 -9.87 20.91 -9.07
C LEU A 381 -9.37 19.65 -8.35
N LEU A 382 -10.20 19.03 -7.52
CA LEU A 382 -9.84 17.82 -6.78
C LEU A 382 -9.54 16.64 -7.71
N ALA A 383 -10.28 16.50 -8.81
CA ALA A 383 -10.05 15.46 -9.83
C ALA A 383 -8.78 15.70 -10.66
N SER A 384 -8.27 16.93 -10.68
CA SER A 384 -7.14 17.34 -11.52
C SER A 384 -5.78 17.24 -10.85
N PHE A 385 -5.68 16.78 -9.60
CA PHE A 385 -4.38 16.55 -8.94
C PHE A 385 -3.65 15.36 -9.57
N ASP A 386 -2.36 15.53 -9.85
CA ASP A 386 -1.45 14.48 -10.32
C ASP A 386 -0.67 13.81 -9.16
N VAL A 387 -0.89 14.25 -7.93
CA VAL A 387 -0.39 13.69 -6.67
C VAL A 387 -1.57 13.54 -5.71
N TYR A 388 -1.40 12.74 -4.67
CA TYR A 388 -2.46 12.59 -3.65
C TYR A 388 -2.75 13.91 -2.94
N ARG A 389 -1.70 14.65 -2.56
CA ARG A 389 -1.84 15.89 -1.82
C ARG A 389 -0.70 16.85 -2.13
N SER A 390 -1.02 18.12 -2.31
CA SER A 390 -0.06 19.21 -2.23
C SER A 390 0.14 19.61 -0.76
N TYR A 391 1.36 19.92 -0.36
CA TYR A 391 1.67 20.34 1.01
C TYR A 391 2.03 21.82 0.98
N LEU A 392 0.99 22.67 0.84
CA LEU A 392 1.21 24.12 0.79
C LEU A 392 1.72 24.67 2.13
N PRO A 393 2.68 25.60 2.09
CA PRO A 393 3.26 26.22 0.88
C PRO A 393 4.44 25.44 0.25
N GLU A 394 4.90 24.33 0.82
CA GLU A 394 6.15 23.65 0.42
C GLU A 394 6.06 23.00 -0.97
N ALA A 395 4.93 22.36 -1.31
CA ALA A 395 4.73 21.67 -2.59
C ALA A 395 3.84 22.46 -3.58
N GLU A 396 4.07 23.77 -3.70
CA GLU A 396 3.35 24.67 -4.59
C GLU A 396 3.28 24.21 -6.07
N PRO A 397 4.32 23.59 -6.66
CA PRO A 397 4.25 23.15 -8.06
C PRO A 397 3.10 22.18 -8.36
N ALA A 398 2.79 21.24 -7.45
CA ALA A 398 1.68 20.30 -7.62
C ALA A 398 0.32 21.03 -7.61
N TRP A 399 0.13 21.95 -6.69
CA TRP A 399 -1.05 22.81 -6.66
C TRP A 399 -1.22 23.60 -7.97
N THR A 400 -0.15 24.23 -8.45
CA THR A 400 -0.17 25.03 -9.70
C THR A 400 -0.54 24.17 -10.90
N ARG A 401 -0.05 22.92 -10.97
CA ARG A 401 -0.42 21.99 -12.03
C ARG A 401 -1.89 21.62 -11.95
N ALA A 402 -2.40 21.27 -10.77
CA ALA A 402 -3.80 20.91 -10.58
C ALA A 402 -4.76 22.04 -11.01
N VAL A 403 -4.52 23.28 -10.59
CA VAL A 403 -5.32 24.45 -11.00
C VAL A 403 -5.28 24.67 -12.51
N ARG A 404 -4.10 24.53 -13.13
CA ARG A 404 -3.97 24.67 -14.58
C ARG A 404 -4.73 23.56 -15.32
N THR A 405 -4.58 22.31 -14.92
CA THR A 405 -5.25 21.17 -15.53
C THR A 405 -6.76 21.29 -15.42
N ALA A 406 -7.28 21.71 -14.26
CA ALA A 406 -8.70 21.97 -14.07
C ALA A 406 -9.22 23.06 -15.03
N ALA A 407 -8.50 24.17 -15.18
CA ALA A 407 -8.87 25.26 -16.10
C ALA A 407 -8.78 24.87 -17.59
N GLU A 408 -7.82 24.04 -17.97
CA GLU A 408 -7.69 23.50 -19.32
C GLU A 408 -8.84 22.53 -19.67
N ARG A 409 -9.26 21.70 -18.74
CA ARG A 409 -10.38 20.75 -18.92
C ARG A 409 -11.75 21.44 -18.89
N ARG A 410 -11.92 22.42 -18.01
CA ARG A 410 -13.18 23.15 -17.80
C ARG A 410 -12.95 24.68 -17.90
N PRO A 411 -12.76 25.22 -19.11
CA PRO A 411 -12.56 26.68 -19.31
C PRO A 411 -13.74 27.53 -18.83
N ASP A 412 -14.95 26.97 -18.81
CA ASP A 412 -16.17 27.59 -18.26
C ASP A 412 -16.08 27.87 -16.75
N LEU A 413 -15.25 27.11 -16.00
CA LEU A 413 -15.04 27.26 -14.57
C LEU A 413 -13.84 28.16 -14.21
N GLU A 414 -13.10 28.69 -15.19
CA GLU A 414 -11.83 29.42 -14.98
C GLU A 414 -11.95 30.57 -13.98
N ALA A 415 -13.04 31.31 -14.00
CA ALA A 415 -13.27 32.45 -13.10
C ALA A 415 -13.39 32.02 -11.63
N VAL A 416 -14.07 30.91 -11.38
CA VAL A 416 -14.26 30.35 -10.02
C VAL A 416 -12.95 29.70 -9.56
N LEU A 417 -12.26 28.95 -10.42
CA LEU A 417 -10.95 28.35 -10.15
C LEU A 417 -9.91 29.41 -9.77
N LYS A 418 -9.86 30.56 -10.47
CA LYS A 418 -8.99 31.69 -10.11
C LYS A 418 -9.33 32.31 -8.76
N THR A 419 -10.61 32.34 -8.39
CA THR A 419 -11.04 32.83 -7.08
C THR A 419 -10.61 31.88 -5.98
N LEU A 420 -10.77 30.57 -6.19
CA LEU A 420 -10.33 29.52 -5.28
C LEU A 420 -8.80 29.53 -5.11
N ASP A 421 -8.04 29.54 -6.23
CA ASP A 421 -6.57 29.58 -6.22
C ASP A 421 -6.05 30.79 -5.43
N ARG A 422 -6.62 31.97 -5.67
CA ARG A 422 -6.25 33.18 -4.94
C ARG A 422 -6.52 33.04 -3.45
N ALA A 423 -7.70 32.58 -3.04
CA ALA A 423 -8.06 32.43 -1.63
C ALA A 423 -7.14 31.43 -0.89
N VAL A 424 -6.80 30.32 -1.53
CA VAL A 424 -5.87 29.33 -0.99
C VAL A 424 -4.44 29.88 -0.87
N ARG A 425 -3.96 30.65 -1.85
CA ARG A 425 -2.62 31.27 -1.81
C ARG A 425 -2.50 32.41 -0.81
N GLU A 426 -3.59 33.15 -0.57
CA GLU A 426 -3.64 34.22 0.42
C GLU A 426 -3.55 33.65 1.86
N ASP A 427 -4.11 32.47 2.10
CA ASP A 427 -4.03 31.77 3.40
C ASP A 427 -3.78 30.26 3.21
N PRO A 428 -2.53 29.84 2.94
CA PRO A 428 -2.20 28.44 2.67
C PRO A 428 -2.32 27.52 3.91
N HIS A 429 -2.45 28.10 5.11
CA HIS A 429 -2.71 27.40 6.35
C HIS A 429 -4.16 27.56 6.82
N GLY A 430 -4.99 28.27 6.08
CA GLY A 430 -6.39 28.48 6.37
C GLY A 430 -7.26 27.22 6.18
N GLU A 431 -8.50 27.32 6.64
CA GLU A 431 -9.43 26.19 6.60
C GLU A 431 -9.68 25.71 5.16
N LEU A 432 -9.88 26.63 4.21
CA LEU A 432 -10.10 26.30 2.81
C LEU A 432 -8.93 25.48 2.23
N ALA A 433 -7.70 25.95 2.42
CA ALA A 433 -6.50 25.28 1.92
C ALA A 433 -6.34 23.88 2.56
N ARG A 434 -6.56 23.76 3.87
CA ARG A 434 -6.49 22.48 4.57
C ARG A 434 -7.52 21.48 4.04
N ARG A 435 -8.79 21.91 3.91
CA ARG A 435 -9.87 21.03 3.45
C ARG A 435 -9.65 20.54 2.01
N VAL A 436 -9.26 21.44 1.10
CA VAL A 436 -8.92 21.02 -0.28
C VAL A 436 -7.81 19.98 -0.28
N GLN A 437 -6.73 20.21 0.46
CA GLN A 437 -5.59 19.31 0.52
C GLN A 437 -5.91 17.95 1.18
N GLN A 438 -6.74 17.91 2.21
CA GLN A 438 -7.21 16.66 2.82
C GLN A 438 -8.09 15.86 1.84
N THR A 439 -9.00 16.55 1.15
CA THR A 439 -9.96 15.90 0.25
C THR A 439 -9.30 15.45 -1.06
N SER A 440 -8.26 16.16 -1.56
CA SER A 440 -7.57 15.74 -2.78
C SER A 440 -6.97 14.33 -2.65
N GLY A 441 -6.37 14.00 -1.49
CA GLY A 441 -5.85 12.65 -1.23
C GLY A 441 -6.93 11.58 -1.28
N MET A 442 -8.11 11.89 -0.73
CA MET A 442 -9.27 10.97 -0.75
C MET A 442 -9.79 10.77 -2.18
N VAL A 443 -9.94 11.85 -2.96
CA VAL A 443 -10.41 11.78 -4.36
C VAL A 443 -9.43 10.99 -5.22
N VAL A 444 -8.12 11.22 -5.09
CA VAL A 444 -7.10 10.50 -5.85
C VAL A 444 -7.08 9.02 -5.46
N ALA A 445 -7.06 8.67 -4.18
CA ALA A 445 -7.06 7.28 -3.76
C ALA A 445 -8.29 6.51 -4.26
N MET A 446 -9.49 7.04 -4.05
CA MET A 446 -10.73 6.39 -4.45
C MET A 446 -10.91 6.35 -5.97
N GLY A 447 -10.56 7.44 -6.65
CA GLY A 447 -10.66 7.51 -8.11
C GLY A 447 -9.65 6.60 -8.78
N THR A 448 -8.38 6.70 -8.43
CA THR A 448 -7.29 5.97 -9.09
C THR A 448 -7.24 4.52 -8.65
N GLU A 449 -7.01 4.27 -7.34
CA GLU A 449 -6.71 2.93 -6.86
C GLU A 449 -7.93 2.03 -6.72
N ASN A 450 -9.08 2.59 -6.29
CA ASN A 450 -10.28 1.82 -6.06
C ASN A 450 -11.22 1.78 -7.28
N THR A 451 -11.01 2.62 -8.31
CA THR A 451 -11.88 2.63 -9.49
C THR A 451 -11.11 2.49 -10.80
N ALA A 452 -10.18 3.41 -11.12
CA ALA A 452 -9.50 3.41 -12.40
C ALA A 452 -8.66 2.15 -12.63
N PHE A 453 -8.01 1.60 -11.60
CA PHE A 453 -7.24 0.36 -11.69
C PHE A 453 -8.09 -0.87 -12.06
N TYR A 454 -9.39 -0.83 -11.84
CA TYR A 454 -10.33 -1.88 -12.25
C TYR A 454 -11.02 -1.58 -13.58
N ARG A 455 -10.86 -0.37 -14.14
CA ARG A 455 -11.34 0.04 -15.47
C ARG A 455 -10.26 -0.07 -16.54
N ASN A 456 -9.04 0.39 -16.22
CA ASN A 456 -7.88 0.29 -17.10
C ASN A 456 -7.19 -1.05 -16.86
N THR A 457 -7.67 -2.10 -17.46
CA THR A 457 -7.18 -3.47 -17.28
C THR A 457 -6.25 -3.94 -18.39
N ARG A 458 -5.67 -2.98 -19.15
CA ARG A 458 -4.70 -3.24 -20.23
C ARG A 458 -3.60 -4.21 -19.80
N TYR A 459 -2.99 -3.93 -18.65
CA TYR A 459 -1.94 -4.75 -18.06
C TYR A 459 -1.92 -4.57 -16.53
N VAL A 460 -2.59 -5.49 -15.84
CA VAL A 460 -2.88 -5.32 -14.40
C VAL A 460 -1.67 -5.49 -13.48
N ALA A 461 -0.52 -5.94 -14.00
CA ALA A 461 0.74 -5.95 -13.24
C ALA A 461 1.20 -4.53 -12.86
N LEU A 462 0.77 -3.49 -13.60
CA LEU A 462 1.07 -2.08 -13.33
C LEU A 462 0.05 -1.42 -12.40
N ASN A 463 -1.13 -2.03 -12.21
CA ASN A 463 -2.22 -1.50 -11.40
C ASN A 463 -2.00 -1.87 -9.92
N GLU A 464 -1.13 -1.14 -9.26
CA GLU A 464 -0.76 -1.39 -7.87
C GLU A 464 -0.65 -0.08 -7.09
N VAL A 465 -0.78 -0.12 -5.77
CA VAL A 465 -0.60 1.05 -4.90
C VAL A 465 0.75 1.71 -5.21
N GLY A 466 0.72 3.02 -5.49
CA GLY A 466 1.89 3.78 -5.93
C GLY A 466 2.35 3.50 -7.35
N GLY A 467 1.63 2.64 -8.09
CA GLY A 467 1.86 2.38 -9.52
C GLY A 467 1.21 3.44 -10.41
N ASP A 468 1.67 3.52 -11.64
CA ASP A 468 1.07 4.33 -12.70
C ASP A 468 0.92 3.46 -13.97
N PRO A 469 -0.32 3.10 -14.36
CA PRO A 469 -0.56 2.33 -15.58
C PRO A 469 -0.12 3.03 -16.86
N ALA A 470 0.16 4.33 -16.83
CA ALA A 470 0.71 5.07 -17.96
C ALA A 470 2.22 4.82 -18.14
N GLU A 471 2.95 4.50 -17.05
CA GLU A 471 4.37 4.12 -17.10
C GLU A 471 4.51 2.62 -17.38
N PHE A 472 4.70 2.26 -18.67
CA PHE A 472 4.79 0.84 -19.05
C PHE A 472 6.19 0.29 -18.78
N GLY A 473 6.47 -0.03 -17.51
CA GLY A 473 7.76 -0.54 -17.05
C GLY A 473 8.75 0.55 -16.65
N VAL A 474 9.87 0.13 -16.11
CA VAL A 474 10.97 0.98 -15.64
C VAL A 474 12.27 0.54 -16.30
N SER A 475 13.01 1.48 -16.89
CA SER A 475 14.33 1.15 -17.45
C SER A 475 15.35 0.81 -16.35
N VAL A 476 16.36 0.03 -16.68
CA VAL A 476 17.47 -0.29 -15.74
C VAL A 476 18.16 1.01 -15.26
N ALA A 477 18.30 1.99 -16.13
CA ALA A 477 18.88 3.29 -15.78
C ALA A 477 18.02 4.03 -14.75
N ALA A 478 16.70 4.12 -14.98
CA ALA A 478 15.76 4.77 -14.05
C ALA A 478 15.69 4.03 -12.70
N PHE A 479 15.74 2.70 -12.72
CA PHE A 479 15.84 1.89 -11.50
C PHE A 479 17.10 2.24 -10.69
N HIS A 480 18.25 2.34 -11.33
CA HIS A 480 19.48 2.72 -10.65
C HIS A 480 19.45 4.16 -10.13
N GLU A 481 18.89 5.09 -10.86
CA GLU A 481 18.72 6.48 -10.45
C GLU A 481 17.84 6.58 -9.21
N ALA A 482 16.70 5.89 -9.18
CA ALA A 482 15.81 5.82 -8.02
C ALA A 482 16.52 5.26 -6.77
N ASN A 483 17.35 4.22 -6.93
CA ASN A 483 18.08 3.64 -5.80
C ASN A 483 19.25 4.54 -5.33
N LEU A 484 19.92 5.25 -6.24
CA LEU A 484 20.93 6.27 -5.88
C LEU A 484 20.28 7.42 -5.10
N HIS A 485 19.12 7.87 -5.54
CA HIS A 485 18.36 8.91 -4.84
C HIS A 485 17.94 8.43 -3.44
N ARG A 486 17.37 7.23 -3.34
CA ARG A 486 16.95 6.64 -2.06
C ARG A 486 18.12 6.49 -1.07
N GLU A 487 19.27 6.00 -1.54
CA GLU A 487 20.46 5.89 -0.71
C GLU A 487 20.96 7.26 -0.21
N ALA A 488 20.84 8.30 -1.03
CA ALA A 488 21.32 9.65 -0.69
C ALA A 488 20.35 10.44 0.19
N ALA A 489 19.04 10.35 -0.09
CA ALA A 489 18.02 11.19 0.53
C ALA A 489 17.29 10.49 1.70
N GLU A 490 16.99 9.20 1.53
CA GLU A 490 16.13 8.45 2.46
C GLU A 490 16.68 7.03 2.73
N PRO A 491 17.95 6.90 3.21
CA PRO A 491 18.61 5.59 3.36
C PRO A 491 17.92 4.67 4.38
N HIS A 492 17.02 5.20 5.18
CA HIS A 492 16.27 4.50 6.21
C HIS A 492 14.78 4.38 5.93
N THR A 493 14.32 4.75 4.72
CA THR A 493 12.92 4.54 4.27
C THR A 493 12.58 3.05 4.24
N MET A 494 11.34 2.69 4.50
CA MET A 494 10.90 1.30 4.30
C MET A 494 10.81 0.97 2.81
N THR A 495 11.04 -0.29 2.46
CA THR A 495 10.79 -0.83 1.12
C THR A 495 9.95 -2.08 1.23
N ALA A 496 8.93 -2.20 0.38
CA ALA A 496 8.00 -3.33 0.39
C ALA A 496 7.82 -3.93 -1.02
N LEU A 497 7.36 -5.17 -1.08
CA LEU A 497 6.83 -5.80 -2.29
C LEU A 497 5.38 -6.23 -2.09
N SER A 498 5.01 -6.73 -0.92
CA SER A 498 3.64 -7.02 -0.53
C SER A 498 3.32 -6.29 0.76
N THR A 499 2.09 -5.82 0.88
CA THR A 499 1.52 -5.25 2.09
C THR A 499 0.08 -5.71 2.27
N HIS A 500 -0.58 -5.29 3.33
CA HIS A 500 -2.01 -5.54 3.52
C HIS A 500 -2.92 -4.73 2.57
N ASP A 501 -2.37 -3.73 1.84
CA ASP A 501 -3.10 -2.85 0.91
C ASP A 501 -2.78 -3.12 -0.56
N THR A 502 -1.73 -3.91 -0.86
CA THR A 502 -1.40 -4.22 -2.25
C THR A 502 -2.54 -4.96 -2.95
N LYS A 503 -2.84 -4.54 -4.19
CA LYS A 503 -3.89 -5.13 -5.01
C LYS A 503 -3.60 -6.60 -5.34
N ARG A 504 -2.32 -6.97 -5.38
CA ARG A 504 -1.81 -8.34 -5.62
C ARG A 504 -0.55 -8.57 -4.80
N SER A 505 -0.31 -9.81 -4.40
CA SER A 505 0.95 -10.21 -3.79
C SER A 505 2.11 -10.13 -4.78
N GLU A 506 3.33 -10.11 -4.25
CA GLU A 506 4.57 -9.99 -5.03
C GLU A 506 4.72 -11.11 -6.06
N ASP A 507 4.31 -12.35 -5.74
CA ASP A 507 4.45 -13.50 -6.64
C ASP A 507 3.39 -13.50 -7.75
N VAL A 508 2.20 -12.99 -7.50
CA VAL A 508 1.19 -12.78 -8.54
C VAL A 508 1.69 -11.76 -9.55
N ARG A 509 2.25 -10.63 -9.09
CA ARG A 509 2.81 -9.61 -9.99
C ARG A 509 4.02 -10.15 -10.75
N ALA A 510 4.92 -10.89 -10.11
CA ALA A 510 6.08 -11.50 -10.75
C ALA A 510 5.70 -12.48 -11.88
N ARG A 511 4.60 -13.23 -11.70
CA ARG A 511 4.05 -14.09 -12.77
C ARG A 511 3.41 -13.28 -13.89
N LEU A 512 2.59 -12.29 -13.54
CA LEU A 512 1.98 -11.40 -14.52
C LEU A 512 3.03 -10.66 -15.36
N THR A 513 4.17 -10.31 -14.76
CA THR A 513 5.26 -9.64 -15.47
C THR A 513 5.76 -10.45 -16.67
N VAL A 514 5.69 -11.79 -16.61
CA VAL A 514 6.06 -12.68 -17.74
C VAL A 514 5.18 -12.44 -18.98
N LEU A 515 3.94 -12.01 -18.83
CA LEU A 515 3.04 -11.72 -19.97
C LEU A 515 3.59 -10.60 -20.86
N SER A 516 4.45 -9.73 -20.34
CA SER A 516 5.14 -8.72 -21.15
C SER A 516 6.21 -9.32 -22.07
N GLU A 517 6.69 -10.53 -21.78
CA GLU A 517 7.66 -11.20 -22.63
C GLU A 517 6.98 -12.07 -23.73
N ILE A 518 5.69 -12.38 -23.55
CA ILE A 518 4.91 -13.21 -24.49
C ILE A 518 3.59 -12.52 -24.91
N PRO A 519 3.61 -11.20 -25.23
CA PRO A 519 2.38 -10.42 -25.41
C PRO A 519 1.53 -10.91 -26.60
N GLY A 520 2.16 -11.47 -27.64
CA GLY A 520 1.48 -12.04 -28.80
C GLY A 520 0.71 -13.30 -28.45
N ASP A 521 1.34 -14.26 -27.78
CA ASP A 521 0.74 -15.52 -27.37
C ASP A 521 -0.40 -15.28 -26.39
N PHE A 522 -0.20 -14.36 -25.43
CA PHE A 522 -1.24 -13.95 -24.48
C PHE A 522 -2.44 -13.31 -25.20
N ALA A 523 -2.20 -12.38 -26.13
CA ALA A 523 -3.26 -11.71 -26.86
C ALA A 523 -4.08 -12.71 -27.69
N ASP A 524 -3.42 -13.63 -28.36
CA ASP A 524 -4.09 -14.66 -29.17
C ASP A 524 -4.91 -15.63 -28.30
N ALA A 525 -4.39 -15.98 -27.12
CA ALA A 525 -5.08 -16.81 -26.15
C ALA A 525 -6.35 -16.10 -25.64
N VAL A 526 -6.24 -14.87 -25.17
CA VAL A 526 -7.39 -14.10 -24.68
C VAL A 526 -8.48 -13.96 -25.74
N ARG A 527 -8.14 -13.66 -27.00
CA ARG A 527 -9.11 -13.61 -28.09
C ARG A 527 -9.90 -14.92 -28.23
N ARG A 528 -9.23 -16.07 -28.16
CA ARG A 528 -9.88 -17.38 -28.23
C ARG A 528 -10.73 -17.67 -27.00
N TRP A 529 -10.22 -17.35 -25.82
CA TRP A 529 -10.86 -17.65 -24.54
C TRP A 529 -12.11 -16.80 -24.31
N SER A 530 -12.04 -15.49 -24.54
CA SER A 530 -13.18 -14.58 -24.41
C SER A 530 -14.28 -14.86 -25.40
N ALA A 531 -13.96 -15.40 -26.61
CA ALA A 531 -14.97 -15.86 -27.54
C ALA A 531 -15.76 -17.09 -27.07
N ARG A 532 -15.19 -17.89 -26.13
CA ARG A 532 -15.80 -19.13 -25.59
C ARG A 532 -16.44 -18.91 -24.22
N ALA A 533 -15.82 -18.13 -23.35
CA ALA A 533 -16.28 -17.92 -21.99
C ALA A 533 -16.03 -16.46 -21.53
N PRO A 534 -16.74 -15.46 -22.08
CA PRO A 534 -16.57 -14.07 -21.71
C PRO A 534 -17.15 -13.78 -20.32
N LEU A 535 -16.51 -12.89 -19.58
CA LEU A 535 -17.16 -12.18 -18.48
C LEU A 535 -18.08 -11.07 -19.00
N PRO A 536 -19.03 -10.60 -18.20
CA PRO A 536 -20.12 -9.74 -18.69
C PRO A 536 -19.72 -8.31 -19.08
N GLU A 537 -18.50 -7.89 -18.78
CA GLU A 537 -18.00 -6.54 -19.05
C GLU A 537 -16.54 -6.62 -19.54
N PRO A 538 -16.15 -5.84 -20.58
CA PRO A 538 -14.83 -5.94 -21.21
C PRO A 538 -13.62 -5.79 -20.29
N SER A 539 -13.62 -4.78 -19.41
CA SER A 539 -12.51 -4.56 -18.47
C SER A 539 -12.41 -5.69 -17.45
N LEU A 540 -13.55 -6.20 -16.98
CA LEU A 540 -13.61 -7.33 -16.07
C LEU A 540 -13.16 -8.63 -16.76
N ASP A 541 -13.48 -8.81 -18.04
CA ASP A 541 -13.07 -9.98 -18.82
C ASP A 541 -11.55 -10.04 -18.95
N LEU A 542 -10.93 -8.95 -19.37
CA LEU A 542 -9.47 -8.89 -19.50
C LEU A 542 -8.75 -8.98 -18.14
N LEU A 543 -9.32 -8.40 -17.08
CA LEU A 543 -8.87 -8.57 -15.70
C LEU A 543 -8.96 -10.03 -15.23
N GLY A 544 -10.07 -10.69 -15.53
CA GLY A 544 -10.35 -12.07 -15.15
C GLY A 544 -9.29 -13.04 -15.70
N TRP A 545 -8.96 -12.93 -16.98
CA TRP A 545 -7.93 -13.76 -17.60
C TRP A 545 -6.55 -13.54 -16.99
N GLN A 546 -6.14 -12.29 -16.79
CA GLN A 546 -4.87 -11.98 -16.15
C GLN A 546 -4.83 -12.48 -14.69
N THR A 547 -5.93 -12.30 -13.95
CA THR A 547 -6.03 -12.77 -12.56
C THR A 547 -5.90 -14.29 -12.46
N LEU A 548 -6.59 -15.00 -13.34
CA LEU A 548 -6.55 -16.46 -13.39
C LEU A 548 -5.13 -16.97 -13.67
N LEU A 549 -4.41 -16.34 -14.61
CA LEU A 549 -3.02 -16.69 -14.92
C LEU A 549 -2.05 -16.32 -13.76
N GLY A 550 -2.21 -15.14 -13.18
CA GLY A 550 -1.32 -14.64 -12.14
C GLY A 550 -1.45 -15.39 -10.81
N ALA A 551 -2.67 -15.76 -10.43
CA ALA A 551 -2.97 -16.41 -9.15
C ALA A 551 -3.17 -17.94 -9.25
N TRP A 552 -2.83 -18.55 -10.37
CA TRP A 552 -2.98 -19.99 -10.58
C TRP A 552 -2.06 -20.83 -9.68
N PRO A 553 -2.58 -21.94 -9.05
CA PRO A 553 -3.98 -22.33 -8.95
C PRO A 553 -4.75 -21.49 -7.92
N ILE A 554 -5.94 -21.05 -8.29
CA ILE A 554 -6.86 -20.30 -7.42
C ILE A 554 -8.18 -21.09 -7.27
N SER A 555 -8.79 -21.08 -6.08
CA SER A 555 -10.10 -21.68 -5.89
C SER A 555 -11.21 -20.82 -6.50
N ASP A 556 -12.34 -21.44 -6.84
CA ASP A 556 -13.47 -20.72 -7.41
C ASP A 556 -14.00 -19.64 -6.48
N GLU A 557 -14.10 -19.94 -5.20
CA GLU A 557 -14.59 -19.01 -4.19
C GLU A 557 -13.74 -17.73 -4.18
N ARG A 558 -12.43 -17.86 -4.07
CA ARG A 558 -11.50 -16.72 -4.09
C ARG A 558 -11.59 -15.93 -5.40
N LEU A 559 -11.64 -16.63 -6.52
CA LEU A 559 -11.73 -16.00 -7.83
C LEU A 559 -13.02 -15.19 -7.98
N VAL A 560 -14.16 -15.78 -7.60
CA VAL A 560 -15.46 -15.11 -7.65
C VAL A 560 -15.52 -13.91 -6.70
N GLU A 561 -15.07 -14.06 -5.46
CA GLU A 561 -15.03 -12.97 -4.48
C GLU A 561 -14.21 -11.80 -5.01
N TYR A 562 -13.05 -12.08 -5.58
CA TYR A 562 -12.20 -11.05 -6.18
C TYR A 562 -12.86 -10.37 -7.39
N LEU A 563 -13.43 -11.14 -8.32
CA LEU A 563 -14.06 -10.58 -9.51
C LEU A 563 -15.30 -9.74 -9.17
N LEU A 564 -16.08 -10.15 -8.18
CA LEU A 564 -17.21 -9.35 -7.69
C LEU A 564 -16.74 -8.05 -7.04
N LYS A 565 -15.68 -8.10 -6.22
CA LYS A 565 -15.08 -6.89 -5.67
C LYS A 565 -14.59 -5.98 -6.81
N ALA A 566 -13.84 -6.50 -7.76
CA ALA A 566 -13.33 -5.75 -8.90
C ALA A 566 -14.44 -5.08 -9.74
N ALA A 567 -15.52 -5.80 -10.00
CA ALA A 567 -16.68 -5.27 -10.73
C ALA A 567 -17.37 -4.14 -9.97
N ARG A 568 -17.56 -4.30 -8.65
CA ARG A 568 -18.17 -3.29 -7.80
C ARG A 568 -17.30 -2.03 -7.68
N GLU A 569 -15.99 -2.17 -7.57
CA GLU A 569 -15.03 -1.06 -7.55
C GLU A 569 -14.96 -0.34 -8.91
N ALA A 570 -14.94 -1.09 -10.01
CA ALA A 570 -15.00 -0.52 -11.35
C ALA A 570 -16.27 0.28 -11.61
N ARG A 571 -17.39 -0.05 -10.93
CA ARG A 571 -18.73 0.53 -11.14
C ARG A 571 -19.21 0.40 -12.58
N LEU A 572 -18.88 -0.72 -13.20
CA LEU A 572 -19.28 -1.06 -14.57
C LEU A 572 -20.21 -2.27 -14.50
N GLY A 573 -21.51 -2.04 -14.61
CA GLY A 573 -22.55 -3.05 -14.53
C GLY A 573 -23.06 -3.38 -13.14
N THR A 574 -22.28 -3.18 -12.08
CA THR A 574 -22.68 -3.32 -10.67
C THR A 574 -21.82 -2.40 -9.79
N SER A 575 -22.25 -2.11 -8.56
CA SER A 575 -21.46 -1.35 -7.58
C SER A 575 -21.80 -1.78 -6.15
N TRP A 576 -21.08 -1.28 -5.15
CA TRP A 576 -21.37 -1.54 -3.74
C TRP A 576 -22.76 -1.05 -3.31
N THR A 577 -23.21 0.08 -3.87
CA THR A 577 -24.46 0.76 -3.51
C THR A 577 -25.61 0.51 -4.48
N ALA A 578 -25.33 -0.06 -5.66
CA ALA A 578 -26.32 -0.40 -6.69
C ALA A 578 -25.93 -1.72 -7.35
N GLN A 579 -26.18 -2.82 -6.61
CA GLN A 579 -25.87 -4.16 -7.11
C GLN A 579 -26.86 -4.61 -8.18
N ASP A 580 -26.34 -5.19 -9.26
CA ASP A 580 -27.12 -5.87 -10.31
C ASP A 580 -27.00 -7.39 -10.14
N PRO A 581 -28.02 -8.07 -9.60
CA PRO A 581 -27.97 -9.50 -9.38
C PRO A 581 -27.73 -10.33 -10.63
N ASP A 582 -28.31 -9.94 -11.77
CA ASP A 582 -28.17 -10.68 -13.03
C ASP A 582 -26.75 -10.56 -13.59
N PHE A 583 -26.10 -9.41 -13.39
CA PHE A 583 -24.71 -9.22 -13.73
C PHE A 583 -23.80 -10.06 -12.82
N GLU A 584 -24.01 -9.97 -11.50
CA GLU A 584 -23.20 -10.70 -10.53
C GLU A 584 -23.36 -12.21 -10.63
N ASP A 585 -24.54 -12.72 -10.98
CA ASP A 585 -24.77 -14.16 -11.19
C ASP A 585 -23.99 -14.68 -12.42
N ARG A 586 -23.81 -13.87 -13.46
CA ARG A 586 -22.95 -14.23 -14.60
C ARG A 586 -21.49 -14.30 -14.18
N VAL A 587 -21.03 -13.40 -13.29
CA VAL A 587 -19.68 -13.46 -12.73
C VAL A 587 -19.49 -14.73 -11.88
N ARG A 588 -20.46 -15.05 -11.01
CA ARG A 588 -20.43 -16.27 -10.18
C ARG A 588 -20.42 -17.57 -11.01
N ALA A 589 -21.07 -17.57 -12.16
CA ALA A 589 -21.13 -18.73 -13.05
C ALA A 589 -19.83 -18.97 -13.84
N TRP A 590 -18.97 -17.96 -13.98
CA TRP A 590 -17.82 -18.00 -14.89
C TRP A 590 -16.82 -19.15 -14.63
N PRO A 591 -16.37 -19.49 -13.40
CA PRO A 591 -15.50 -20.64 -13.17
C PRO A 591 -16.14 -21.97 -13.60
N GLY A 592 -17.46 -22.10 -13.45
CA GLY A 592 -18.21 -23.26 -13.92
C GLY A 592 -18.24 -23.38 -15.44
N LEU A 593 -18.35 -22.25 -16.16
CA LEU A 593 -18.29 -22.22 -17.64
C LEU A 593 -16.91 -22.66 -18.12
N LEU A 594 -15.83 -22.19 -17.48
CA LEU A 594 -14.48 -22.61 -17.83
C LEU A 594 -14.26 -24.11 -17.68
N ARG A 595 -14.75 -24.71 -16.60
CA ARG A 595 -14.62 -26.16 -16.36
C ARG A 595 -15.50 -27.01 -17.27
N ALA A 596 -16.63 -26.48 -17.69
CA ALA A 596 -17.52 -27.17 -18.61
C ALA A 596 -16.91 -27.34 -20.02
N ASP A 597 -15.98 -26.48 -20.40
CA ASP A 597 -15.19 -26.54 -21.61
C ASP A 597 -13.79 -27.10 -21.31
N ALA A 598 -13.65 -28.43 -21.38
CA ALA A 598 -12.41 -29.14 -21.00
C ALA A 598 -11.19 -28.70 -21.83
N ASP A 599 -11.39 -28.38 -23.11
CA ASP A 599 -10.28 -27.96 -23.98
C ASP A 599 -9.84 -26.53 -23.62
N LEU A 600 -10.78 -25.64 -23.38
CA LEU A 600 -10.49 -24.28 -22.91
C LEU A 600 -9.76 -24.32 -21.58
N TYR A 601 -10.26 -25.10 -20.62
CA TYR A 601 -9.62 -25.22 -19.31
C TYR A 601 -8.19 -25.76 -19.40
N ALA A 602 -7.95 -26.73 -20.31
CA ALA A 602 -6.63 -27.27 -20.56
C ALA A 602 -5.68 -26.22 -21.19
N GLU A 603 -6.17 -25.40 -22.13
CA GLU A 603 -5.39 -24.30 -22.71
C GLU A 603 -4.98 -23.26 -21.66
N VAL A 604 -5.95 -22.81 -20.84
CA VAL A 604 -5.71 -21.85 -19.74
C VAL A 604 -4.70 -22.39 -18.75
N ARG A 605 -4.89 -23.65 -18.32
CA ARG A 605 -3.95 -24.33 -17.40
C ARG A 605 -2.55 -24.41 -17.98
N ALA A 606 -2.42 -24.81 -19.23
CA ALA A 606 -1.11 -24.95 -19.89
C ALA A 606 -0.37 -23.61 -19.95
N MET A 607 -1.06 -22.52 -20.27
CA MET A 607 -0.47 -21.18 -20.24
C MET A 607 -0.10 -20.79 -18.81
N ALA A 608 -0.99 -20.98 -17.84
CA ALA A 608 -0.69 -20.66 -16.44
C ALA A 608 0.54 -21.41 -15.90
N GLU A 609 0.63 -22.72 -16.18
CA GLU A 609 1.77 -23.55 -15.78
C GLU A 609 3.07 -23.14 -16.51
N SER A 610 2.98 -22.62 -17.73
CA SER A 610 4.16 -22.11 -18.46
C SER A 610 4.78 -20.85 -17.82
N LEU A 611 3.98 -20.09 -17.07
CA LEU A 611 4.44 -18.90 -16.32
C LEU A 611 5.16 -19.24 -15.01
N ASP A 612 5.11 -20.49 -14.52
CA ASP A 612 5.65 -20.84 -13.20
C ASP A 612 7.15 -20.54 -13.10
N ARG A 613 7.98 -21.15 -13.93
CA ARG A 613 9.43 -21.01 -13.86
C ARG A 613 9.92 -19.58 -14.10
N PRO A 614 9.48 -18.88 -15.17
CA PRO A 614 9.87 -17.49 -15.37
C PRO A 614 9.30 -16.57 -14.29
N GLY A 615 8.09 -16.82 -13.79
CA GLY A 615 7.52 -16.08 -12.67
C GLY A 615 8.31 -16.25 -11.37
N TRP A 616 8.76 -17.48 -11.05
CA TRP A 616 9.65 -17.73 -9.91
C TRP A 616 11.00 -17.04 -10.07
N SER A 617 11.52 -16.97 -11.29
CA SER A 617 12.74 -16.22 -11.59
C SER A 617 12.59 -14.74 -11.27
N ASN A 618 11.52 -14.11 -11.77
CA ASN A 618 11.19 -12.72 -11.50
C ASN A 618 10.97 -12.46 -10.00
N SER A 619 10.25 -13.35 -9.31
CA SER A 619 9.99 -13.24 -7.87
C SER A 619 11.29 -13.28 -7.05
N LEU A 620 12.19 -14.23 -7.34
CA LEU A 620 13.49 -14.30 -6.66
C LEU A 620 14.33 -13.05 -6.96
N GLY A 621 14.33 -12.58 -8.21
CA GLY A 621 15.03 -11.35 -8.61
C GLY A 621 14.52 -10.12 -7.88
N GLN A 622 13.22 -9.86 -7.91
CA GLN A 622 12.57 -8.74 -7.23
C GLN A 622 12.85 -8.80 -5.72
N LYS A 623 12.72 -9.97 -5.11
CA LYS A 623 12.95 -10.15 -3.66
C LYS A 623 14.41 -9.91 -3.27
N ALA A 624 15.38 -10.42 -4.02
CA ALA A 624 16.81 -10.17 -3.76
C ALA A 624 17.14 -8.67 -3.84
N VAL A 625 16.63 -8.01 -4.86
CA VAL A 625 16.84 -6.58 -5.11
C VAL A 625 16.22 -5.73 -4.00
N GLN A 626 15.00 -6.05 -3.57
CA GLN A 626 14.33 -5.35 -2.45
C GLN A 626 15.08 -5.55 -1.12
N LEU A 627 15.44 -6.81 -0.80
CA LEU A 627 16.05 -7.14 0.50
C LEU A 627 17.46 -6.55 0.68
N LEU A 628 18.22 -6.40 -0.40
CA LEU A 628 19.62 -5.95 -0.33
C LEU A 628 19.85 -4.56 -0.94
N GLY A 629 18.83 -3.96 -1.54
CA GLY A 629 18.83 -2.58 -2.00
C GLY A 629 18.89 -1.54 -0.87
N PRO A 630 18.91 -0.24 -1.21
CA PRO A 630 18.77 0.86 -0.26
C PRO A 630 17.40 0.86 0.46
N GLY A 631 17.38 1.30 1.71
CA GLY A 631 16.20 1.34 2.57
C GLY A 631 16.15 0.19 3.58
N VAL A 632 15.06 0.08 4.33
CA VAL A 632 14.76 -0.96 5.32
C VAL A 632 13.70 -1.89 4.71
N PRO A 633 14.06 -3.11 4.30
CA PRO A 633 13.09 -3.99 3.66
C PRO A 633 12.09 -4.58 4.64
N ASP A 634 10.81 -4.52 4.26
CA ASP A 634 9.75 -5.26 4.91
C ASP A 634 9.51 -6.61 4.22
N VAL A 635 9.21 -7.63 5.01
CA VAL A 635 8.69 -8.91 4.56
C VAL A 635 7.27 -9.03 5.09
N TYR A 636 6.29 -9.03 4.20
CA TYR A 636 4.92 -9.26 4.59
C TYR A 636 4.70 -10.72 4.97
N GLN A 637 3.91 -10.98 6.01
CA GLN A 637 3.66 -12.32 6.55
C GLN A 637 3.37 -13.34 5.44
N GLY A 638 4.13 -14.43 5.43
CA GLY A 638 3.91 -15.53 4.49
C GLY A 638 4.65 -15.42 3.17
N THR A 639 5.15 -14.23 2.80
CA THR A 639 5.79 -13.99 1.49
C THR A 639 7.22 -14.50 1.39
N GLU A 640 7.75 -15.10 2.43
CA GLU A 640 9.00 -15.85 2.36
C GLU A 640 8.88 -17.19 1.61
N LEU A 641 7.66 -17.67 1.34
CA LEU A 641 7.32 -18.68 0.33
C LEU A 641 6.53 -18.03 -0.80
N TRP A 642 6.13 -18.83 -1.82
CA TRP A 642 5.24 -18.29 -2.85
C TRP A 642 3.90 -17.91 -2.24
N ASP A 643 3.49 -16.66 -2.46
CA ASP A 643 2.19 -16.13 -2.05
C ASP A 643 1.42 -15.66 -3.29
N LEU A 644 0.27 -16.27 -3.54
CA LEU A 644 -0.61 -15.97 -4.66
C LEU A 644 -1.92 -15.32 -4.16
N SER A 645 -1.80 -14.43 -3.19
CA SER A 645 -2.92 -13.64 -2.66
C SER A 645 -3.25 -12.47 -3.59
N LEU A 646 -4.52 -12.12 -3.60
CA LEU A 646 -5.07 -10.93 -4.24
C LEU A 646 -5.33 -9.83 -3.19
N VAL A 647 -6.08 -8.78 -3.55
CA VAL A 647 -6.40 -7.67 -2.65
C VAL A 647 -7.14 -8.14 -1.40
N ASP A 648 -7.14 -7.32 -0.35
CA ASP A 648 -7.88 -7.58 0.89
C ASP A 648 -9.35 -8.00 0.62
N PRO A 649 -9.90 -8.93 1.41
CA PRO A 649 -9.32 -9.60 2.57
C PRO A 649 -8.43 -10.81 2.25
N ASP A 650 -8.24 -11.19 0.98
CA ASP A 650 -7.51 -12.39 0.56
C ASP A 650 -6.05 -12.40 1.03
N ASN A 651 -5.38 -11.24 1.05
CA ASN A 651 -3.99 -11.10 1.51
C ASN A 651 -3.83 -11.14 3.06
N ARG A 652 -4.94 -11.28 3.81
CA ARG A 652 -4.94 -11.38 5.29
C ARG A 652 -5.28 -12.79 5.79
N ARG A 653 -5.27 -13.78 4.88
CA ARG A 653 -5.52 -15.19 5.23
C ARG A 653 -4.48 -15.72 6.24
N PRO A 654 -4.83 -16.74 7.05
CA PRO A 654 -3.89 -17.39 7.96
C PRO A 654 -2.65 -17.93 7.25
N VAL A 655 -1.49 -17.74 7.87
CA VAL A 655 -0.20 -18.24 7.39
C VAL A 655 0.14 -19.56 8.09
N ASP A 656 0.57 -20.58 7.36
CA ASP A 656 1.09 -21.83 7.94
C ASP A 656 2.54 -21.65 8.42
N HIS A 657 2.70 -21.13 9.62
CA HIS A 657 4.01 -20.91 10.24
C HIS A 657 4.73 -22.21 10.59
N ARG A 658 3.99 -23.33 10.76
CA ARG A 658 4.60 -24.63 11.05
C ARG A 658 5.38 -25.15 9.84
N LEU A 659 4.78 -25.12 8.65
CA LEU A 659 5.47 -25.49 7.41
C LEU A 659 6.76 -24.68 7.25
N ARG A 660 6.70 -23.37 7.49
CA ARG A 660 7.84 -22.47 7.37
C ARG A 660 8.95 -22.79 8.35
N ALA A 661 8.61 -23.13 9.58
CA ALA A 661 9.57 -23.53 10.59
C ALA A 661 10.24 -24.88 10.25
N GLU A 662 9.51 -25.83 9.68
CA GLU A 662 10.03 -27.12 9.21
C GLU A 662 11.03 -26.91 8.06
N LEU A 663 10.66 -26.11 7.06
CA LEU A 663 11.54 -25.78 5.92
C LEU A 663 12.79 -25.02 6.38
N LEU A 664 12.64 -24.05 7.28
CA LEU A 664 13.77 -23.31 7.84
C LEU A 664 14.76 -24.24 8.58
N SER A 665 14.27 -25.19 9.34
CA SER A 665 15.12 -26.18 10.02
C SER A 665 15.91 -27.06 9.03
N ARG A 666 15.33 -27.39 7.90
CA ARG A 666 16.02 -28.10 6.81
C ARG A 666 17.12 -27.24 6.17
N LEU A 667 16.85 -25.96 5.94
CA LEU A 667 17.86 -25.00 5.45
C LEU A 667 19.05 -24.90 6.40
N GLU A 668 18.80 -24.87 7.70
CA GLU A 668 19.85 -24.82 8.72
C GLU A 668 20.73 -26.08 8.75
N SER A 669 20.19 -27.23 8.33
CA SER A 669 20.97 -28.46 8.18
C SER A 669 21.81 -28.48 6.89
N GLY A 670 21.86 -27.40 6.11
CA GLY A 670 22.64 -27.26 4.90
C GLY A 670 21.92 -27.65 3.61
N TRP A 671 20.59 -27.89 3.68
CA TRP A 671 19.81 -28.15 2.47
C TRP A 671 19.74 -26.89 1.59
N ARG A 672 19.99 -27.06 0.31
CA ARG A 672 19.81 -26.03 -0.72
C ARG A 672 18.71 -26.49 -1.66
N PRO A 673 17.50 -25.90 -1.54
CA PRO A 673 16.32 -26.33 -2.28
C PRO A 673 16.44 -26.02 -3.78
N PRO A 674 15.80 -26.81 -4.65
CA PRO A 674 15.58 -26.42 -6.04
C PRO A 674 14.58 -25.25 -6.12
N VAL A 675 14.54 -24.59 -7.27
CA VAL A 675 13.48 -23.64 -7.61
C VAL A 675 12.29 -24.43 -8.16
N ASP A 676 11.29 -24.62 -7.33
CA ASP A 676 10.11 -25.44 -7.61
C ASP A 676 8.85 -24.86 -6.94
N GLU A 677 7.73 -25.54 -7.08
CA GLU A 677 6.42 -25.17 -6.55
C GLU A 677 6.36 -25.03 -5.03
N THR A 678 7.34 -25.58 -4.28
CA THR A 678 7.33 -25.51 -2.81
C THR A 678 7.65 -24.14 -2.25
N GLY A 679 8.28 -23.28 -3.04
CA GLY A 679 8.74 -21.96 -2.60
C GLY A 679 9.96 -22.00 -1.65
N ALA A 680 10.50 -23.17 -1.35
CA ALA A 680 11.61 -23.29 -0.40
C ALA A 680 12.87 -22.53 -0.87
N ALA A 681 13.05 -22.35 -2.18
CA ALA A 681 14.12 -21.53 -2.76
C ALA A 681 13.97 -20.06 -2.37
N LYS A 682 12.73 -19.53 -2.31
CA LYS A 682 12.46 -18.16 -1.86
C LYS A 682 12.75 -18.00 -0.37
N LEU A 683 12.36 -18.96 0.46
CA LEU A 683 12.71 -18.97 1.89
C LEU A 683 14.23 -18.98 2.10
N HIS A 684 14.95 -19.77 1.29
CA HIS A 684 16.42 -19.80 1.33
C HIS A 684 17.01 -18.43 0.95
N LEU A 685 16.49 -17.79 -0.10
CA LEU A 685 16.90 -16.45 -0.53
C LEU A 685 16.62 -15.42 0.57
N VAL A 686 15.39 -15.36 1.08
CA VAL A 686 14.96 -14.40 2.13
C VAL A 686 15.86 -14.53 3.36
N ARG A 687 16.04 -15.77 3.86
CA ARG A 687 16.94 -16.01 5.00
C ARG A 687 18.36 -15.55 4.72
N THR A 688 18.90 -15.89 3.55
CA THR A 688 20.27 -15.52 3.17
C THR A 688 20.43 -14.00 3.09
N CYS A 689 19.50 -13.30 2.44
CA CYS A 689 19.54 -11.85 2.31
C CYS A 689 19.40 -11.14 3.65
N LEU A 690 18.41 -11.51 4.49
CA LEU A 690 18.19 -10.90 5.79
C LEU A 690 19.40 -11.07 6.71
N ARG A 691 19.98 -12.27 6.77
CA ARG A 691 21.17 -12.54 7.59
C ARG A 691 22.41 -11.81 7.06
N THR A 692 22.61 -11.79 5.73
CA THR A 692 23.70 -11.02 5.10
C THR A 692 23.57 -9.53 5.42
N ARG A 693 22.35 -8.99 5.34
CA ARG A 693 22.08 -7.59 5.67
C ARG A 693 22.35 -7.29 7.17
N ALA A 694 21.90 -8.15 8.06
CA ALA A 694 22.12 -8.01 9.50
C ALA A 694 23.62 -8.14 9.88
N GLU A 695 24.37 -9.00 9.18
CA GLU A 695 25.80 -9.18 9.37
C GLU A 695 26.62 -7.99 8.84
N LEU A 696 26.32 -7.56 7.61
CA LEU A 696 27.19 -6.63 6.88
C LEU A 696 26.79 -5.15 7.01
N HIS A 697 25.55 -4.85 7.37
CA HIS A 697 25.01 -3.48 7.44
C HIS A 697 25.35 -2.67 6.18
N PRO A 698 24.87 -3.09 5.00
CA PRO A 698 25.25 -2.49 3.72
C PRO A 698 24.79 -1.02 3.63
N GLY A 699 25.70 -0.18 3.12
CA GLY A 699 25.45 1.22 2.77
C GLY A 699 26.02 1.54 1.40
N GLY A 700 25.82 2.77 0.91
CA GLY A 700 26.21 3.17 -0.42
C GLY A 700 25.52 2.32 -1.50
N TYR A 701 25.55 2.77 -2.73
CA TYR A 701 24.97 2.06 -3.87
C TYR A 701 25.81 2.30 -5.12
N LEU A 702 26.14 1.25 -5.85
CA LEU A 702 26.90 1.32 -7.08
C LEU A 702 26.22 0.45 -8.15
N PRO A 703 25.67 1.01 -9.23
CA PRO A 703 25.24 0.25 -10.38
C PRO A 703 26.37 -0.61 -10.93
N LEU A 704 26.07 -1.85 -11.31
CA LEU A 704 26.97 -2.73 -12.05
C LEU A 704 26.35 -3.03 -13.41
N ALA A 705 27.18 -3.08 -14.45
CA ALA A 705 26.78 -3.43 -15.80
C ALA A 705 27.41 -4.76 -16.20
N ALA A 706 26.61 -5.68 -16.72
CA ALA A 706 27.10 -6.89 -17.37
C ALA A 706 27.61 -6.54 -18.78
N GLU A 707 28.50 -7.40 -19.30
CA GLU A 707 29.07 -7.26 -20.63
C GLU A 707 28.83 -8.55 -21.43
N GLY A 708 28.39 -8.42 -22.67
CA GLY A 708 28.18 -9.57 -23.56
C GLY A 708 26.77 -9.56 -24.20
N PRO A 709 26.43 -10.64 -24.93
CA PRO A 709 25.21 -10.67 -25.77
C PRO A 709 23.90 -10.61 -25.00
N ALA A 710 23.87 -11.04 -23.74
CA ALA A 710 22.70 -11.06 -22.89
C ALA A 710 22.79 -10.03 -21.74
N ALA A 711 23.59 -8.97 -21.89
CA ALA A 711 23.82 -7.99 -20.82
C ALA A 711 22.53 -7.31 -20.34
N ASP A 712 21.57 -7.06 -21.21
CA ASP A 712 20.29 -6.41 -20.90
C ASP A 712 19.37 -7.28 -20.05
N HIS A 713 19.69 -8.57 -19.91
CA HIS A 713 18.97 -9.50 -19.03
C HIS A 713 19.52 -9.55 -17.60
N ALA A 714 20.60 -8.83 -17.31
CA ALA A 714 21.18 -8.76 -15.98
C ALA A 714 20.81 -7.45 -15.29
N LEU A 715 20.24 -7.53 -14.10
CA LEU A 715 20.10 -6.42 -13.18
C LEU A 715 21.10 -6.61 -12.05
N ALA A 716 22.09 -5.72 -11.93
CA ALA A 716 23.15 -5.88 -10.95
C ALA A 716 23.56 -4.58 -10.27
N PHE A 717 23.88 -4.65 -8.98
CA PHE A 717 24.43 -3.54 -8.21
C PHE A 717 25.33 -4.04 -7.08
N ALA A 718 26.17 -3.16 -6.57
CA ALA A 718 26.99 -3.42 -5.40
C ALA A 718 26.72 -2.43 -4.27
N ARG A 719 27.03 -2.87 -3.05
CA ARG A 719 26.91 -2.08 -1.83
C ARG A 719 28.25 -2.03 -1.08
N THR A 720 28.55 -0.90 -0.45
CA THR A 720 29.63 -0.84 0.53
C THR A 720 29.23 -1.55 1.81
N VAL A 721 30.19 -2.00 2.57
CA VAL A 721 29.99 -2.67 3.85
C VAL A 721 30.83 -1.98 4.91
N ARG A 722 30.33 -1.93 6.13
CA ARG A 722 31.03 -1.27 7.23
C ARG A 722 32.42 -1.87 7.43
N GLY A 723 33.43 -1.04 7.35
CA GLY A 723 34.85 -1.43 7.53
C GLY A 723 35.53 -1.96 6.27
N SER A 724 34.85 -2.04 5.13
CA SER A 724 35.46 -2.43 3.86
C SER A 724 36.01 -1.23 3.09
N HIS A 725 37.11 -1.47 2.34
CA HIS A 725 37.61 -0.51 1.35
C HIS A 725 36.88 -0.69 0.01
N GLY A 726 35.71 -0.02 -0.15
CA GLY A 726 34.86 -0.07 -1.32
C GLY A 726 33.75 -1.14 -1.25
N PRO A 727 33.00 -1.38 -2.34
CA PRO A 727 31.91 -2.34 -2.38
C PRO A 727 32.36 -3.75 -2.02
N ALA A 728 31.60 -4.41 -1.16
CA ALA A 728 31.89 -5.75 -0.67
C ALA A 728 30.67 -6.69 -0.68
N LEU A 729 29.50 -6.19 -1.08
CA LEU A 729 28.30 -6.96 -1.37
C LEU A 729 27.87 -6.66 -2.80
N ALA A 730 27.57 -7.66 -3.62
CA ALA A 730 26.97 -7.49 -4.93
C ALA A 730 25.75 -8.40 -5.09
N VAL A 731 24.75 -7.90 -5.80
CA VAL A 731 23.50 -8.61 -6.13
C VAL A 731 23.38 -8.66 -7.63
N VAL A 732 23.02 -9.82 -8.15
CA VAL A 732 22.75 -10.05 -9.57
C VAL A 732 21.41 -10.76 -9.68
N ALA A 733 20.53 -10.26 -10.53
CA ALA A 733 19.23 -10.87 -10.80
C ALA A 733 19.00 -11.00 -12.31
N THR A 734 18.40 -12.11 -12.71
CA THR A 734 17.90 -12.31 -14.07
C THR A 734 16.61 -11.52 -14.26
N ARG A 735 16.52 -10.72 -15.32
CA ARG A 735 15.30 -10.09 -15.80
C ARG A 735 14.95 -10.61 -17.19
N LEU A 736 13.65 -10.59 -17.53
CA LEU A 736 13.15 -11.08 -18.82
C LEU A 736 13.63 -12.53 -19.14
N PRO A 737 13.28 -13.49 -18.27
CA PRO A 737 13.80 -14.86 -18.36
C PRO A 737 13.33 -15.64 -19.59
N VAL A 738 12.15 -15.33 -20.15
CA VAL A 738 11.64 -15.99 -21.37
C VAL A 738 12.45 -15.51 -22.57
N THR A 739 12.59 -14.21 -22.74
CA THR A 739 13.36 -13.60 -23.82
C THR A 739 14.83 -14.01 -23.79
N LEU A 740 15.41 -14.10 -22.57
CA LEU A 740 16.76 -14.64 -22.38
C LEU A 740 16.88 -16.10 -22.87
N ALA A 741 15.90 -16.94 -22.52
CA ALA A 741 15.91 -18.34 -22.95
C ALA A 741 15.78 -18.48 -24.47
N ASP A 742 14.91 -17.70 -25.10
CA ASP A 742 14.70 -17.67 -26.55
C ASP A 742 15.94 -17.15 -27.30
N ALA A 743 16.72 -16.25 -26.68
CA ALA A 743 18.01 -15.78 -27.20
C ALA A 743 19.16 -16.79 -27.03
N GLY A 744 18.92 -17.96 -26.44
CA GLY A 744 19.94 -19.00 -26.20
C GLY A 744 20.66 -18.92 -24.86
N GLY A 745 20.10 -18.17 -23.90
CA GLY A 745 20.64 -18.03 -22.54
C GLY A 745 21.78 -17.02 -22.44
N TRP A 746 22.57 -17.12 -21.40
CA TRP A 746 23.59 -16.13 -21.06
C TRP A 746 24.78 -16.08 -22.04
N GLY A 747 25.09 -17.19 -22.79
CA GLY A 747 26.26 -17.27 -23.66
C GLY A 747 27.54 -16.85 -22.93
N GLU A 748 28.33 -15.99 -23.55
CA GLU A 748 29.59 -15.46 -23.00
C GLU A 748 29.39 -14.19 -22.13
N THR A 749 28.16 -13.93 -21.66
CA THR A 749 27.87 -12.74 -20.84
C THR A 749 28.53 -12.86 -19.47
N VAL A 750 29.18 -11.78 -19.06
CA VAL A 750 29.95 -11.70 -17.81
C VAL A 750 29.56 -10.47 -16.99
N LEU A 751 29.82 -10.54 -15.70
CA LEU A 751 29.73 -9.39 -14.79
C LEU A 751 31.14 -9.09 -14.26
N PRO A 752 31.73 -7.93 -14.58
CA PRO A 752 32.96 -7.47 -13.98
C PRO A 752 32.75 -7.10 -12.50
N LEU A 753 33.59 -7.64 -11.61
CA LEU A 753 33.59 -7.41 -10.19
C LEU A 753 34.92 -6.79 -9.74
N LEU A 754 34.92 -6.10 -8.62
CA LEU A 754 36.14 -5.56 -8.02
C LEU A 754 37.12 -6.70 -7.64
N PRO A 755 38.44 -6.41 -7.61
CA PRO A 755 39.43 -7.37 -7.18
C PRO A 755 39.17 -7.93 -5.78
N GLY A 756 39.37 -9.25 -5.63
CA GLY A 756 39.16 -9.97 -4.36
C GLY A 756 38.52 -11.34 -4.60
N GLU A 757 38.37 -12.10 -3.56
CA GLU A 757 37.62 -13.35 -3.57
C GLU A 757 36.15 -13.06 -3.28
N TRP A 758 35.24 -13.51 -4.14
CA TRP A 758 33.82 -13.36 -4.00
C TRP A 758 33.13 -14.69 -3.74
N THR A 759 32.30 -14.78 -2.75
CA THR A 759 31.51 -15.97 -2.44
C THR A 759 30.03 -15.71 -2.61
N ASP A 760 29.34 -16.51 -3.41
CA ASP A 760 27.88 -16.52 -3.50
C ASP A 760 27.30 -17.19 -2.25
N ARG A 761 26.56 -16.41 -1.46
CA ARG A 761 25.95 -16.87 -0.20
C ARG A 761 24.80 -17.87 -0.40
N LEU A 762 24.19 -17.94 -1.59
CA LEU A 762 23.13 -18.91 -1.90
C LEU A 762 23.68 -20.29 -2.21
N THR A 763 24.73 -20.38 -3.03
CA THR A 763 25.31 -21.66 -3.48
C THR A 763 26.53 -22.05 -2.68
N GLY A 764 27.24 -21.08 -2.09
CA GLY A 764 28.56 -21.28 -1.48
C GLY A 764 29.71 -21.36 -2.52
N ARG A 765 29.41 -21.06 -3.80
CA ARG A 765 30.43 -21.02 -4.86
C ARG A 765 31.35 -19.82 -4.63
N THR A 766 32.66 -20.04 -4.77
CA THR A 766 33.66 -18.98 -4.70
C THR A 766 34.15 -18.64 -6.10
N LEU A 767 34.23 -17.36 -6.41
CA LEU A 767 34.78 -16.81 -7.64
C LEU A 767 36.20 -16.31 -7.33
N ALA A 768 37.19 -16.90 -7.96
CA ALA A 768 38.59 -16.48 -7.83
C ALA A 768 38.96 -15.47 -8.92
N PRO A 769 39.91 -14.52 -8.65
CA PRO A 769 40.38 -13.58 -9.67
C PRO A 769 41.02 -14.33 -10.86
N GLU A 770 40.52 -14.05 -12.06
CA GLU A 770 41.29 -14.35 -13.27
C GLU A 770 42.48 -13.38 -13.40
N ARG A 771 43.64 -13.88 -13.81
CA ARG A 771 44.93 -13.19 -13.66
C ARG A 771 45.24 -12.09 -14.67
N MET A 772 44.27 -11.51 -15.34
CA MET A 772 44.52 -10.35 -16.21
C MET A 772 43.79 -9.10 -15.64
N ASP A 773 44.55 -8.10 -15.30
CA ASP A 773 44.14 -6.76 -14.78
C ASP A 773 43.51 -6.69 -13.37
N GLY A 774 43.51 -7.77 -12.59
CA GLY A 774 43.06 -7.75 -11.18
C GLY A 774 41.54 -7.73 -10.97
N LEU A 775 40.73 -7.64 -12.02
CA LEU A 775 39.28 -7.78 -11.95
C LEU A 775 38.85 -9.25 -11.82
N VAL A 776 37.76 -9.51 -11.14
CA VAL A 776 37.09 -10.81 -11.11
C VAL A 776 36.00 -10.79 -12.19
N THR A 777 36.07 -11.74 -13.11
CA THR A 777 35.05 -11.91 -14.13
C THR A 777 34.08 -13.01 -13.71
N ALA A 778 32.81 -12.69 -13.48
CA ALA A 778 31.77 -13.67 -13.16
C ALA A 778 31.02 -14.05 -14.44
N HIS A 779 31.21 -15.27 -14.95
CA HIS A 779 30.40 -15.80 -16.06
C HIS A 779 28.97 -16.06 -15.59
N LEU A 780 27.98 -15.33 -16.17
CA LEU A 780 26.59 -15.38 -15.70
C LEU A 780 25.94 -16.74 -15.96
N ALA A 781 26.33 -17.43 -17.04
CA ALA A 781 25.87 -18.79 -17.32
C ALA A 781 26.22 -19.79 -16.19
N GLU A 782 27.38 -19.63 -15.55
CA GLU A 782 27.81 -20.46 -14.43
C GLU A 782 27.30 -19.98 -13.09
N LEU A 783 27.29 -18.66 -12.89
CA LEU A 783 26.86 -18.04 -11.63
C LEU A 783 25.37 -18.27 -11.35
N LEU A 784 24.55 -18.18 -12.39
CA LEU A 784 23.09 -18.23 -12.31
C LEU A 784 22.50 -19.58 -12.77
N ASP A 785 23.31 -20.63 -12.79
CA ASP A 785 22.91 -21.98 -13.22
C ASP A 785 21.90 -22.65 -12.28
N ARG A 786 22.03 -22.41 -10.99
CA ARG A 786 21.20 -23.02 -9.95
C ARG A 786 20.02 -22.12 -9.51
N TYR A 787 20.31 -20.87 -9.32
CA TYR A 787 19.32 -19.84 -8.94
C TYR A 787 19.41 -18.69 -9.93
N PRO A 788 18.29 -18.06 -10.32
CA PRO A 788 18.31 -16.92 -11.24
C PRO A 788 18.80 -15.62 -10.58
N VAL A 789 19.36 -15.73 -9.40
CA VAL A 789 19.92 -14.63 -8.60
C VAL A 789 21.19 -15.08 -7.90
N ALA A 790 22.10 -14.15 -7.63
CA ALA A 790 23.29 -14.37 -6.82
C ALA A 790 23.47 -13.27 -5.77
N VAL A 791 23.96 -13.65 -4.60
CA VAL A 791 24.31 -12.76 -3.48
C VAL A 791 25.78 -12.94 -3.16
N LEU A 792 26.59 -12.07 -3.72
CA LEU A 792 28.04 -12.16 -3.68
C LEU A 792 28.61 -11.31 -2.55
N VAL A 793 29.42 -11.91 -1.71
CA VAL A 793 30.15 -11.21 -0.63
C VAL A 793 31.63 -11.35 -0.86
N ARG A 794 32.36 -10.21 -0.80
CA ARG A 794 33.80 -10.14 -0.98
C ARG A 794 34.51 -10.32 0.35
N SER A 795 35.51 -11.24 0.40
CA SER A 795 36.40 -11.44 1.54
C SER A 795 37.38 -10.32 1.73
#